data_f9319a10aa15636727b4851ff89100d3
#
_entry.id   f9319a10aa15636727b4851ff89100d3
#
_cell.length_a   1.000
_cell.length_b   1.000
_cell.length_c   1.000
_cell.angle_alpha   90.00
_cell.angle_beta   90.00
_cell.angle_gamma   90.00
#
_symmetry.space_group_name_H-M   'P 1'
#
loop_
_entity.id
_entity.type
_entity.pdbx_description
1 polymer ?
#
loop_
_entity_poly.entity_id
_entity_poly.type
_entity_poly.pdbx_seq_one_letter_code
_entity_poly.pdbx_strand_id
1 'polypeptide(L)'
;MGRRDFLCQAAGASCVAGLFPAKTLLGATTPGGESVTPAPLYWAWWGWEPLAHYKRAGGTVGAVNTKSPTLEQWYDRLHSESLARQMADLGINLGVTHFFKGFGLVAERAEQQRTATLVKFAHRHGIKVLGYCQSRSLYHEQFLAEEPRAADWIQRDEKGQLRTWSSVKYRWAPCILAREFRDYMKRAIRVGLEEVGLDGLHFDNDYAQPCYCPRCQDGFRAWLTQHFPAPQQRFGRASFADVRLPSTQPAPGRIDDPLVQAWVRFRCESLAGYHAELCDYARQIRPNVILLANPAYPRGPNSPYLRSVWPVHVGRHLNLMFAENGNFSGLEGAALVSQVRANKQAAAIGYRVISTVWRRNKLNASGLPETAGEVSLQIAEAAANGGIPGTNWALRPGGDGDRMRIDRPDLSAALAQSLRFVRGNEKLLAGARPVRDVAVLRTFASLGFNAPEADPQVEAAEEVLIRSGFAWETVFGDDLRRLDGFAALVLAGQSHLSDAEVGAIRAFARGGGAVILVGDNGRYDENGSERAQPAFAGLEDRRVARVEVAPLRPQAGTADRTTVPPSEAHGTSVLLPKWSRQLAEAIERTAGTRLSVRLRGTDTVTLSACELPGHRLAVHLVNYAANATPTGLHLDLGGRWQTGRTAQLLVPDATERTLAIQRGAQPGVAVPPFAVYSVLVFGGA
;
A
#
# COMPACT_ATOMS: atom_id res chain seq x y z
N MET A 1 23.00 36.90 50.59
CA MET A 1 22.55 37.71 49.44
C MET A 1 22.90 36.93 48.19
N GLY A 2 22.07 36.45 47.32
CA GLY A 2 20.62 36.44 47.17
C GLY A 2 20.26 35.28 46.22
N ARG A 3 19.20 34.59 46.59
CA ARG A 3 18.53 33.58 45.72
C ARG A 3 17.93 34.23 44.51
N ARG A 4 18.01 33.57 43.33
CA ARG A 4 17.02 33.65 42.24
C ARG A 4 17.11 32.36 41.42
N ASP A 5 16.21 31.44 41.65
CA ASP A 5 15.05 31.00 40.86
C ASP A 5 15.39 30.61 39.41
N PHE A 6 15.49 29.28 39.18
CA PHE A 6 15.31 28.66 37.88
C PHE A 6 13.93 28.01 37.85
N LEU A 7 12.95 28.73 37.27
CA LEU A 7 11.68 28.17 36.89
C LEU A 7 11.84 27.50 35.53
N CYS A 8 11.81 26.15 35.51
CA CYS A 8 11.51 25.39 34.31
C CYS A 8 10.05 25.59 33.95
N GLN A 9 9.77 26.33 32.91
CA GLN A 9 8.46 26.32 32.26
C GLN A 9 8.33 25.03 31.45
N ALA A 10 7.52 24.11 31.96
CA ALA A 10 6.97 23.01 31.20
C ALA A 10 5.92 23.58 30.23
N ALA A 11 6.27 23.70 28.95
CA ALA A 11 5.29 23.98 27.92
C ALA A 11 4.43 22.71 27.73
N GLY A 12 3.21 22.75 28.26
CA GLY A 12 2.17 21.76 28.00
C GLY A 12 1.76 21.80 26.53
N ALA A 13 2.11 20.78 25.78
CA ALA A 13 1.51 20.55 24.48
C ALA A 13 0.13 19.94 24.68
N SER A 14 -0.89 20.77 24.64
CA SER A 14 -2.29 20.35 24.50
C SER A 14 -2.45 19.73 23.12
N CYS A 15 -2.49 18.39 23.03
CA CYS A 15 -3.00 17.70 21.86
C CYS A 15 -4.52 17.85 21.80
N VAL A 16 -4.96 18.97 21.23
CA VAL A 16 -6.31 19.10 20.71
C VAL A 16 -6.46 18.09 19.59
N ALA A 17 -7.49 17.25 19.66
CA ALA A 17 -7.94 16.45 18.52
C ALA A 17 -8.41 17.43 17.43
N GLY A 18 -7.46 18.02 16.72
CA GLY A 18 -7.68 18.94 15.62
C GLY A 18 -7.95 18.16 14.35
N LEU A 19 -9.13 18.33 13.83
CA LEU A 19 -9.50 18.09 12.44
C LEU A 19 -8.40 18.65 11.53
N PHE A 20 -7.51 17.77 11.04
CA PHE A 20 -6.49 18.17 10.08
C PHE A 20 -7.09 18.17 8.67
N PRO A 21 -6.94 19.27 7.90
CA PRO A 21 -7.35 19.26 6.50
C PRO A 21 -6.50 18.25 5.72
N ALA A 22 -7.16 17.42 4.94
CA ALA A 22 -6.51 16.54 3.98
C ALA A 22 -5.64 17.41 3.04
N LYS A 23 -4.32 17.35 3.23
CA LYS A 23 -3.40 17.92 2.23
C LYS A 23 -3.56 17.11 0.97
N THR A 24 -4.16 17.69 -0.03
CA THR A 24 -4.24 17.15 -1.38
C THR A 24 -2.80 17.02 -1.87
N LEU A 25 -2.26 15.80 -1.92
CA LEU A 25 -0.96 15.50 -2.50
C LEU A 25 -1.06 15.42 -4.03
N LEU A 26 -1.57 16.48 -4.61
CA LEU A 26 -1.21 16.97 -5.93
C LEU A 26 -0.52 18.33 -5.67
N GLY A 27 0.78 18.28 -5.35
CA GLY A 27 1.60 19.45 -5.07
C GLY A 27 1.58 19.83 -3.59
N ALA A 28 2.74 19.80 -2.93
CA ALA A 28 2.96 20.48 -1.66
C ALA A 28 2.83 21.99 -1.92
N THR A 29 1.73 22.59 -1.47
CA THR A 29 1.61 24.05 -1.49
C THR A 29 2.38 24.62 -0.31
N THR A 30 3.53 25.21 -0.57
CA THR A 30 4.09 26.26 0.27
C THR A 30 3.17 27.48 0.21
N PRO A 31 2.97 28.24 1.29
CA PRO A 31 2.20 29.48 1.23
C PRO A 31 2.88 30.45 0.23
N GLY A 32 2.26 30.62 -0.95
CA GLY A 32 2.72 31.56 -1.98
C GLY A 32 3.49 30.98 -3.16
N GLY A 33 3.59 29.64 -3.32
CA GLY A 33 4.26 29.03 -4.47
C GLY A 33 3.29 28.31 -5.42
N GLU A 34 3.52 28.42 -6.70
CA GLU A 34 2.86 27.64 -7.74
C GLU A 34 2.97 26.15 -7.43
N SER A 35 1.88 25.39 -7.60
CA SER A 35 1.82 23.93 -7.42
C SER A 35 2.74 23.26 -8.46
N VAL A 36 3.98 23.02 -8.09
CA VAL A 36 4.89 22.21 -8.91
C VAL A 36 4.48 20.76 -8.78
N THR A 37 3.83 20.22 -9.79
CA THR A 37 3.55 18.77 -9.87
C THR A 37 4.89 18.04 -9.83
N PRO A 38 5.11 17.12 -8.85
CA PRO A 38 6.36 16.37 -8.79
C PRO A 38 6.61 15.63 -10.10
N ALA A 39 7.84 15.67 -10.60
CA ALA A 39 8.20 14.95 -11.82
C ALA A 39 7.79 13.48 -11.73
N PRO A 40 7.26 12.89 -12.81
CA PRO A 40 6.89 11.49 -12.82
C PRO A 40 8.06 10.57 -12.46
N LEU A 41 7.78 9.53 -11.70
CA LEU A 41 8.77 8.57 -11.23
C LEU A 41 8.58 7.23 -11.96
N TYR A 42 9.70 6.61 -12.36
CA TYR A 42 9.81 5.30 -13.00
C TYR A 42 10.89 4.51 -12.29
N TRP A 43 10.50 3.45 -11.59
CA TRP A 43 11.39 2.81 -10.65
C TRP A 43 11.99 1.50 -11.15
N ALA A 44 13.15 1.16 -10.57
CA ALA A 44 13.72 -0.18 -10.62
C ALA A 44 14.32 -0.57 -9.27
N TRP A 45 14.19 -1.84 -8.94
CA TRP A 45 14.86 -2.39 -7.78
C TRP A 45 16.30 -2.68 -8.12
N TRP A 46 17.23 -2.04 -7.44
CA TRP A 46 18.67 -2.18 -7.68
C TRP A 46 19.25 -3.39 -6.93
N GLY A 47 19.60 -3.26 -5.71
CA GLY A 47 20.02 -4.34 -4.83
C GLY A 47 19.94 -3.81 -3.41
N TRP A 48 19.28 -4.54 -2.50
CA TRP A 48 19.00 -4.02 -1.16
C TRP A 48 19.81 -4.68 -0.05
N GLU A 49 20.75 -5.54 -0.40
CA GLU A 49 21.55 -6.29 0.57
C GLU A 49 23.05 -6.04 0.38
N PRO A 50 23.84 -6.02 1.47
CA PRO A 50 25.28 -5.92 1.37
C PRO A 50 25.88 -7.20 0.76
N LEU A 51 27.01 -7.07 0.08
CA LEU A 51 27.70 -8.20 -0.54
C LEU A 51 28.02 -9.32 0.47
N ALA A 52 28.39 -8.93 1.69
CA ALA A 52 28.64 -9.88 2.78
C ALA A 52 27.42 -10.81 3.04
N HIS A 53 26.20 -10.28 2.96
CA HIS A 53 24.99 -11.08 3.15
C HIS A 53 24.71 -11.99 1.94
N TYR A 54 24.93 -11.51 0.73
CA TYR A 54 24.85 -12.36 -0.46
C TYR A 54 25.85 -13.53 -0.41
N LYS A 55 27.09 -13.27 -0.01
CA LYS A 55 28.14 -14.32 0.15
C LYS A 55 27.78 -15.34 1.20
N ARG A 56 27.23 -14.90 2.34
CA ARG A 56 26.90 -15.78 3.47
C ARG A 56 25.67 -16.63 3.25
N ALA A 57 24.59 -16.06 2.71
CA ALA A 57 23.27 -16.67 2.72
C ALA A 57 22.52 -16.63 1.37
N GLY A 58 23.15 -16.16 0.29
CA GLY A 58 22.47 -15.92 -0.98
C GLY A 58 21.44 -14.78 -0.93
N GLY A 59 21.56 -13.92 0.10
CA GLY A 59 20.57 -12.89 0.41
C GLY A 59 19.39 -13.43 1.23
N THR A 60 18.49 -12.55 1.63
CA THR A 60 17.32 -12.91 2.46
C THR A 60 16.44 -13.99 1.83
N VAL A 61 16.38 -14.05 0.52
CA VAL A 61 15.53 -14.98 -0.24
C VAL A 61 16.28 -16.19 -0.80
N GLY A 62 17.60 -16.30 -0.54
CA GLY A 62 18.40 -17.42 -1.05
C GLY A 62 18.49 -17.49 -2.58
N ALA A 63 18.25 -16.37 -3.28
CA ALA A 63 18.12 -16.33 -4.73
C ALA A 63 19.46 -16.19 -5.46
N VAL A 64 20.55 -15.97 -4.72
CA VAL A 64 21.88 -15.79 -5.27
C VAL A 64 22.73 -17.02 -4.97
N ASN A 65 23.41 -17.56 -5.97
CA ASN A 65 24.38 -18.63 -5.75
C ASN A 65 25.60 -18.09 -5.00
N THR A 66 25.71 -18.42 -3.70
CA THR A 66 26.80 -17.96 -2.82
C THR A 66 28.19 -18.45 -3.25
N LYS A 67 28.25 -19.52 -4.06
CA LYS A 67 29.48 -20.12 -4.58
C LYS A 67 29.83 -19.62 -5.99
N SER A 68 29.05 -18.71 -6.57
CA SER A 68 29.33 -18.17 -7.89
C SER A 68 30.65 -17.39 -7.86
N PRO A 69 31.61 -17.71 -8.72
CA PRO A 69 32.88 -16.97 -8.80
C PRO A 69 32.67 -15.55 -9.33
N THR A 70 31.55 -15.26 -9.93
CA THR A 70 31.22 -13.97 -10.55
C THR A 70 30.33 -13.08 -9.65
N LEU A 71 30.04 -13.49 -8.41
CA LEU A 71 29.18 -12.73 -7.51
C LEU A 71 29.73 -11.33 -7.20
N GLU A 72 31.03 -11.20 -7.01
CA GLU A 72 31.67 -9.89 -6.80
C GLU A 72 31.60 -9.02 -8.05
N GLN A 73 31.89 -9.59 -9.21
CA GLN A 73 31.80 -8.90 -10.52
C GLN A 73 30.38 -8.39 -10.76
N TRP A 74 29.37 -9.23 -10.45
CA TRP A 74 27.97 -8.79 -10.50
C TRP A 74 27.71 -7.62 -9.56
N TYR A 75 28.21 -7.69 -8.32
CA TYR A 75 28.00 -6.65 -7.32
C TYR A 75 28.71 -5.35 -7.69
N ASP A 76 29.92 -5.43 -8.26
CA ASP A 76 30.65 -4.27 -8.78
C ASP A 76 29.93 -3.67 -9.99
N ARG A 77 29.43 -4.50 -10.91
CA ARG A 77 28.59 -4.04 -12.03
C ARG A 77 27.31 -3.35 -11.54
N LEU A 78 26.67 -3.87 -10.49
CA LEU A 78 25.48 -3.27 -9.86
C LEU A 78 25.75 -1.81 -9.44
N HIS A 79 26.99 -1.48 -9.08
CA HIS A 79 27.39 -0.14 -8.65
C HIS A 79 28.15 0.65 -9.73
N SER A 80 28.08 0.22 -11.00
CA SER A 80 28.81 0.84 -12.12
C SER A 80 28.01 1.97 -12.79
N GLU A 81 28.76 2.94 -13.39
CA GLU A 81 28.15 4.00 -14.19
C GLU A 81 27.51 3.47 -15.48
N SER A 82 28.09 2.41 -16.07
CA SER A 82 27.54 1.79 -17.27
C SER A 82 26.14 1.24 -17.04
N LEU A 83 25.89 0.63 -15.87
CA LEU A 83 24.55 0.16 -15.52
C LEU A 83 23.59 1.34 -15.24
N ALA A 84 24.04 2.37 -14.53
CA ALA A 84 23.21 3.55 -14.29
C ALA A 84 22.75 4.19 -15.62
N ARG A 85 23.67 4.32 -16.59
CA ARG A 85 23.33 4.79 -17.94
C ARG A 85 22.34 3.86 -18.65
N GLN A 86 22.59 2.56 -18.64
CA GLN A 86 21.68 1.56 -19.25
C GLN A 86 20.26 1.69 -18.68
N MET A 87 20.12 1.86 -17.36
CA MET A 87 18.82 2.00 -16.72
C MET A 87 18.15 3.31 -17.10
N ALA A 88 18.88 4.43 -17.19
CA ALA A 88 18.37 5.70 -17.66
C ALA A 88 17.89 5.62 -19.12
N ASP A 89 18.66 4.97 -19.99
CA ASP A 89 18.30 4.76 -21.40
C ASP A 89 17.01 3.93 -21.56
N LEU A 90 16.73 3.02 -20.62
CA LEU A 90 15.47 2.27 -20.56
C LEU A 90 14.31 3.08 -19.96
N GLY A 91 14.57 4.28 -19.46
CA GLY A 91 13.55 5.19 -18.95
C GLY A 91 13.40 5.20 -17.43
N ILE A 92 14.22 4.52 -16.67
CA ILE A 92 14.21 4.53 -15.19
C ILE A 92 14.80 5.85 -14.68
N ASN A 93 14.15 6.46 -13.68
CA ASN A 93 14.63 7.66 -13.00
C ASN A 93 14.56 7.56 -11.46
N LEU A 94 14.26 6.37 -10.93
CA LEU A 94 14.25 6.08 -9.49
C LEU A 94 14.81 4.69 -9.24
N GLY A 95 15.88 4.58 -8.46
CA GLY A 95 16.47 3.31 -8.03
C GLY A 95 16.30 3.10 -6.53
N VAL A 96 16.11 1.84 -6.09
CA VAL A 96 16.18 1.46 -4.69
C VAL A 96 17.35 0.52 -4.51
N THR A 97 18.34 0.89 -3.70
CA THR A 97 19.57 0.15 -3.49
C THR A 97 19.89 -0.06 -2.02
N HIS A 98 20.89 -0.87 -1.73
CA HIS A 98 21.36 -1.10 -0.36
C HIS A 98 21.89 0.19 0.29
N PHE A 99 21.57 0.35 1.58
CA PHE A 99 22.19 1.37 2.43
C PHE A 99 22.43 0.85 3.85
N PHE A 100 21.39 0.34 4.53
CA PHE A 100 21.49 -0.16 5.89
C PHE A 100 20.63 -1.41 6.07
N LYS A 101 21.26 -2.56 6.27
CA LYS A 101 20.58 -3.85 6.43
C LYS A 101 20.36 -4.23 7.90
N GLY A 102 20.99 -3.53 8.82
CA GLY A 102 20.91 -3.78 10.25
C GLY A 102 22.10 -4.57 10.83
N PHE A 103 23.22 -4.64 10.12
CA PHE A 103 24.47 -5.19 10.68
C PHE A 103 25.22 -4.17 11.55
N GLY A 104 24.95 -2.88 11.34
CA GLY A 104 25.60 -1.75 11.99
C GLY A 104 26.19 -0.79 10.98
N LEU A 105 26.27 0.49 11.31
CA LEU A 105 26.83 1.53 10.42
C LEU A 105 28.32 1.30 10.15
N VAL A 106 29.05 0.80 11.15
CA VAL A 106 30.47 0.46 11.00
C VAL A 106 30.63 -0.78 10.13
N ALA A 107 29.85 -1.82 10.39
CA ALA A 107 29.94 -3.09 9.68
C ALA A 107 29.54 -2.97 8.19
N GLU A 108 28.65 -2.02 7.85
CA GLU A 108 28.17 -1.81 6.48
C GLU A 108 28.88 -0.65 5.75
N ARG A 109 29.95 -0.08 6.35
CA ARG A 109 30.61 1.12 5.80
C ARG A 109 31.15 0.93 4.39
N ALA A 110 31.74 -0.23 4.08
CA ALA A 110 32.30 -0.49 2.75
C ALA A 110 31.21 -0.50 1.66
N GLU A 111 30.08 -1.12 1.94
CA GLU A 111 28.93 -1.14 1.02
C GLU A 111 28.25 0.23 0.92
N GLN A 112 28.21 0.99 1.99
CA GLN A 112 27.71 2.39 1.96
C GLN A 112 28.57 3.27 1.06
N GLN A 113 29.89 3.08 1.05
CA GLN A 113 30.79 3.78 0.14
C GLN A 113 30.53 3.40 -1.34
N ARG A 114 30.28 2.12 -1.62
CA ARG A 114 29.87 1.67 -2.96
C ARG A 114 28.54 2.31 -3.37
N THR A 115 27.57 2.36 -2.45
CA THR A 115 26.30 3.04 -2.68
C THR A 115 26.48 4.54 -2.94
N ALA A 116 27.35 5.22 -2.20
CA ALA A 116 27.67 6.63 -2.46
C ALA A 116 28.29 6.87 -3.87
N THR A 117 29.09 5.91 -4.33
CA THR A 117 29.62 5.95 -5.69
C THR A 117 28.51 5.76 -6.74
N LEU A 118 27.61 4.79 -6.53
CA LEU A 118 26.43 4.59 -7.38
C LEU A 118 25.54 5.84 -7.42
N VAL A 119 25.30 6.48 -6.27
CA VAL A 119 24.50 7.72 -6.21
C VAL A 119 25.06 8.79 -7.12
N LYS A 120 26.39 9.00 -7.11
CA LYS A 120 27.07 9.98 -8.02
C LYS A 120 26.86 9.60 -9.49
N PHE A 121 26.96 8.31 -9.83
CA PHE A 121 26.72 7.83 -11.19
C PHE A 121 25.25 8.01 -11.60
N ALA A 122 24.34 7.60 -10.76
CA ALA A 122 22.90 7.69 -10.98
C ALA A 122 22.46 9.16 -11.21
N HIS A 123 22.93 10.08 -10.39
CA HIS A 123 22.64 11.52 -10.53
C HIS A 123 23.10 12.09 -11.87
N ARG A 124 24.28 11.68 -12.38
CA ARG A 124 24.74 12.11 -13.72
C ARG A 124 23.78 11.69 -14.84
N HIS A 125 23.02 10.63 -14.64
CA HIS A 125 22.04 10.10 -15.58
C HIS A 125 20.58 10.42 -15.20
N GLY A 126 20.36 11.36 -14.25
CA GLY A 126 19.02 11.81 -13.87
C GLY A 126 18.21 10.81 -13.04
N ILE A 127 18.87 9.80 -12.45
CA ILE A 127 18.22 8.79 -11.60
C ILE A 127 18.36 9.21 -10.13
N LYS A 128 17.23 9.32 -9.41
CA LYS A 128 17.18 9.45 -7.95
C LYS A 128 17.41 8.10 -7.29
N VAL A 129 18.05 8.10 -6.13
CA VAL A 129 18.40 6.87 -5.41
C VAL A 129 17.83 6.86 -4.01
N LEU A 130 17.02 5.84 -3.69
CA LEU A 130 16.55 5.55 -2.35
C LEU A 130 17.41 4.48 -1.71
N GLY A 131 17.82 4.71 -0.48
CA GLY A 131 18.54 3.71 0.30
C GLY A 131 17.58 2.78 1.04
N TYR A 132 17.71 1.47 0.80
CA TYR A 132 17.07 0.47 1.63
C TYR A 132 17.59 0.59 3.06
N CYS A 133 16.68 0.87 4.00
CA CYS A 133 16.99 1.12 5.39
C CYS A 133 16.15 0.20 6.27
N GLN A 134 16.78 -0.80 6.88
CA GLN A 134 16.11 -1.73 7.76
C GLN A 134 15.70 -1.03 9.05
N SER A 135 14.41 -0.82 9.27
CA SER A 135 13.91 -0.09 10.43
C SER A 135 13.47 -0.95 11.61
N ARG A 136 13.46 -2.30 11.45
CA ARG A 136 12.83 -3.19 12.42
C ARG A 136 13.59 -4.47 12.75
N SER A 137 14.81 -4.65 12.25
CA SER A 137 15.60 -5.81 12.61
C SER A 137 17.10 -5.52 12.61
N LEU A 138 17.82 -6.15 13.51
CA LEU A 138 19.25 -6.01 13.72
C LEU A 138 19.92 -7.38 13.63
N TYR A 139 21.06 -7.48 12.96
CA TYR A 139 21.90 -8.68 12.93
C TYR A 139 22.80 -8.65 14.18
N HIS A 140 22.35 -9.23 15.26
CA HIS A 140 22.85 -8.98 16.62
C HIS A 140 24.35 -9.27 16.79
N GLU A 141 24.88 -10.31 16.15
CA GLU A 141 26.29 -10.69 16.32
C GLU A 141 27.23 -9.55 15.94
N GLN A 142 26.98 -8.89 14.81
CA GLN A 142 27.80 -7.76 14.35
C GLN A 142 27.36 -6.44 14.98
N PHE A 143 26.05 -6.25 15.15
CA PHE A 143 25.52 -5.04 15.72
C PHE A 143 25.98 -4.78 17.16
N LEU A 144 26.11 -5.83 17.97
CA LEU A 144 26.59 -5.73 19.35
C LEU A 144 28.08 -5.32 19.46
N ALA A 145 28.86 -5.48 18.41
CA ALA A 145 30.24 -4.98 18.37
C ALA A 145 30.28 -3.43 18.31
N GLU A 146 29.28 -2.83 17.65
CA GLU A 146 29.13 -1.37 17.56
C GLU A 146 28.33 -0.82 18.75
N GLU A 147 27.25 -1.49 19.14
CA GLU A 147 26.33 -1.07 20.21
C GLU A 147 26.17 -2.20 21.25
N PRO A 148 27.09 -2.35 22.19
CA PRO A 148 27.08 -3.48 23.14
C PRO A 148 25.83 -3.58 24.02
N ARG A 149 25.11 -2.47 24.21
CA ARG A 149 23.87 -2.42 24.99
C ARG A 149 22.60 -2.61 24.14
N ALA A 150 22.71 -2.91 22.85
CA ALA A 150 21.56 -3.03 21.98
C ALA A 150 20.57 -4.14 22.40
N ALA A 151 21.01 -5.13 23.20
CA ALA A 151 20.10 -6.12 23.79
C ALA A 151 18.99 -5.49 24.66
N ASP A 152 19.25 -4.31 25.27
CA ASP A 152 18.28 -3.57 26.07
C ASP A 152 17.18 -2.93 25.22
N TRP A 153 17.42 -2.78 23.92
CA TRP A 153 16.49 -2.14 22.97
C TRP A 153 15.49 -3.13 22.37
N ILE A 154 15.73 -4.44 22.56
CA ILE A 154 14.99 -5.48 21.84
C ILE A 154 13.64 -5.73 22.50
N GLN A 155 12.65 -5.99 21.65
CA GLN A 155 11.33 -6.42 22.08
C GLN A 155 11.40 -7.65 22.98
N ARG A 156 10.46 -7.72 23.92
CA ARG A 156 10.27 -8.90 24.77
C ARG A 156 8.94 -9.58 24.40
N ASP A 157 8.95 -10.89 24.38
CA ASP A 157 7.71 -11.66 24.33
C ASP A 157 7.01 -11.70 25.70
N GLU A 158 5.89 -12.39 25.81
CA GLU A 158 5.15 -12.51 27.08
C GLU A 158 5.92 -13.20 28.19
N LYS A 159 6.93 -14.01 27.86
CA LYS A 159 7.83 -14.69 28.81
C LYS A 159 9.07 -13.87 29.15
N GLY A 160 9.17 -12.65 28.63
CA GLY A 160 10.31 -11.76 28.83
C GLY A 160 11.55 -12.10 27.98
N GLN A 161 11.43 -13.05 27.04
CA GLN A 161 12.54 -13.44 26.15
C GLN A 161 12.72 -12.43 25.03
N LEU A 162 13.97 -12.28 24.56
CA LEU A 162 14.30 -11.43 23.41
C LEU A 162 13.57 -11.94 22.16
N ARG A 163 12.88 -11.04 21.48
CA ARG A 163 12.14 -11.38 20.26
C ARG A 163 13.05 -11.32 19.04
N THR A 164 13.02 -12.41 18.27
CA THR A 164 13.67 -12.45 16.96
C THR A 164 12.75 -11.90 15.90
N TRP A 165 13.33 -11.44 14.79
CA TRP A 165 12.58 -11.08 13.58
C TRP A 165 12.19 -12.36 12.85
N SER A 166 10.89 -12.67 12.82
CA SER A 166 10.40 -13.94 12.28
C SER A 166 11.05 -15.16 12.95
N SER A 167 11.27 -16.24 12.22
CA SER A 167 12.00 -17.44 12.70
C SER A 167 13.52 -17.31 12.63
N VAL A 168 14.04 -16.14 12.24
CA VAL A 168 15.47 -15.94 11.99
C VAL A 168 16.19 -15.58 13.28
N LYS A 169 16.85 -16.56 13.92
CA LYS A 169 17.44 -16.46 15.25
C LYS A 169 18.54 -15.40 15.37
N TYR A 170 19.31 -15.15 14.30
CA TYR A 170 20.39 -14.16 14.28
C TYR A 170 19.93 -12.73 14.00
N ARG A 171 18.61 -12.51 13.82
CA ARG A 171 18.02 -11.18 13.66
C ARG A 171 17.11 -10.88 14.84
N TRP A 172 17.40 -9.82 15.56
CA TRP A 172 16.59 -9.33 16.66
C TRP A 172 15.63 -8.23 16.23
N ALA A 173 14.47 -8.17 16.88
CA ALA A 173 13.46 -7.14 16.62
C ALA A 173 13.53 -6.01 17.66
N PRO A 174 14.03 -4.81 17.32
CA PRO A 174 14.08 -3.69 18.26
C PRO A 174 12.69 -3.16 18.60
N CYS A 175 12.55 -2.67 19.84
CA CYS A 175 11.35 -1.99 20.32
C CYS A 175 11.31 -0.55 19.80
N ILE A 176 10.22 -0.17 19.14
CA ILE A 176 10.02 1.19 18.62
C ILE A 176 9.89 2.24 19.72
N LEU A 177 9.62 1.85 20.96
CA LEU A 177 9.60 2.76 22.12
C LEU A 177 10.96 2.88 22.80
N ALA A 178 11.99 2.14 22.37
CA ALA A 178 13.35 2.32 22.86
C ALA A 178 13.95 3.60 22.25
N ARG A 179 14.21 4.59 23.10
CA ARG A 179 14.75 5.89 22.66
C ARG A 179 16.12 5.72 22.00
N GLU A 180 16.96 4.89 22.59
CA GLU A 180 18.32 4.60 22.10
C GLU A 180 18.29 4.03 20.68
N PHE A 181 17.32 3.15 20.37
CA PHE A 181 17.13 2.65 19.03
C PHE A 181 16.67 3.74 18.06
N ARG A 182 15.76 4.62 18.46
CA ARG A 182 15.32 5.76 17.64
C ARG A 182 16.48 6.72 17.35
N ASP A 183 17.32 6.98 18.36
CA ASP A 183 18.49 7.84 18.20
C ASP A 183 19.54 7.20 17.28
N TYR A 184 19.71 5.87 17.35
CA TYR A 184 20.53 5.14 16.38
C TYR A 184 19.98 5.26 14.95
N MET A 185 18.68 5.08 14.75
CA MET A 185 18.05 5.25 13.43
C MET A 185 18.21 6.67 12.89
N LYS A 186 18.16 7.70 13.73
CA LYS A 186 18.47 9.07 13.32
C LYS A 186 19.92 9.22 12.85
N ARG A 187 20.88 8.57 13.51
CA ARG A 187 22.27 8.53 13.01
C ARG A 187 22.35 7.87 11.64
N ALA A 188 21.67 6.73 11.45
CA ALA A 188 21.62 6.06 10.16
C ALA A 188 21.01 6.98 9.07
N ILE A 189 19.89 7.65 9.36
CA ILE A 189 19.27 8.60 8.45
C ILE A 189 20.25 9.71 8.05
N ARG A 190 20.98 10.27 9.01
CA ARG A 190 21.99 11.32 8.74
C ARG A 190 23.09 10.80 7.81
N VAL A 191 23.68 9.64 8.12
CA VAL A 191 24.71 9.02 7.25
C VAL A 191 24.18 8.82 5.83
N GLY A 192 22.96 8.30 5.69
CA GLY A 192 22.35 8.09 4.36
C GLY A 192 22.17 9.38 3.56
N LEU A 193 21.66 10.42 4.20
CA LEU A 193 21.32 11.65 3.51
C LEU A 193 22.53 12.60 3.30
N GLU A 194 23.45 12.69 4.28
CA GLU A 194 24.59 13.63 4.23
C GLU A 194 25.85 12.99 3.64
N GLU A 195 26.22 11.77 4.09
CA GLU A 195 27.48 11.13 3.67
C GLU A 195 27.34 10.31 2.40
N VAL A 196 26.28 9.48 2.29
CA VAL A 196 26.02 8.66 1.10
C VAL A 196 25.37 9.49 -0.02
N GLY A 197 24.63 10.54 0.33
CA GLY A 197 24.00 11.46 -0.62
C GLY A 197 22.68 10.97 -1.22
N LEU A 198 21.99 10.04 -0.54
CA LEU A 198 20.72 9.48 -0.99
C LEU A 198 19.65 10.57 -1.18
N ASP A 199 18.77 10.41 -2.18
CA ASP A 199 17.60 11.25 -2.38
C ASP A 199 16.46 10.92 -1.43
N GLY A 200 16.52 9.75 -0.80
CA GLY A 200 15.52 9.30 0.15
C GLY A 200 15.81 7.96 0.76
N LEU A 201 14.86 7.48 1.56
CA LEU A 201 15.00 6.25 2.35
C LEU A 201 13.78 5.36 2.14
N HIS A 202 14.04 4.08 1.99
CA HIS A 202 13.06 3.00 2.02
C HIS A 202 13.13 2.29 3.37
N PHE A 203 12.24 2.62 4.29
CA PHE A 203 12.10 1.92 5.57
C PHE A 203 11.44 0.56 5.33
N ASP A 204 12.20 -0.51 5.54
CA ASP A 204 11.71 -1.87 5.29
C ASP A 204 11.32 -2.61 6.57
N ASN A 205 10.38 -3.55 6.41
CA ASN A 205 9.78 -4.35 7.49
C ASN A 205 9.13 -3.49 8.57
N ASP A 206 8.43 -2.47 8.16
CA ASP A 206 7.96 -1.38 8.98
C ASP A 206 6.61 -1.66 9.64
N TYR A 207 6.57 -2.70 10.46
CA TYR A 207 5.45 -3.13 11.28
C TYR A 207 5.93 -3.46 12.69
N ALA A 208 5.05 -3.40 13.69
CA ALA A 208 5.39 -3.73 15.07
C ALA A 208 4.60 -4.96 15.55
N GLN A 209 5.33 -5.99 15.94
CA GLN A 209 4.77 -7.10 16.69
C GLN A 209 4.47 -6.67 18.15
N PRO A 210 3.57 -7.37 18.88
CA PRO A 210 3.37 -7.15 20.30
C PRO A 210 4.68 -7.22 21.08
N CYS A 211 4.93 -6.23 21.94
CA CYS A 211 6.13 -6.16 22.77
C CYS A 211 5.73 -5.97 24.23
N TYR A 212 6.29 -6.80 25.11
CA TYR A 212 6.00 -6.85 26.53
C TYR A 212 7.12 -6.27 27.40
N CYS A 213 8.03 -5.50 26.83
CA CYS A 213 9.09 -4.85 27.61
C CYS A 213 8.51 -3.77 28.55
N PRO A 214 9.23 -3.37 29.62
CA PRO A 214 8.76 -2.36 30.56
C PRO A 214 8.35 -1.05 29.87
N ARG A 215 9.09 -0.59 28.86
CA ARG A 215 8.75 0.64 28.11
C ARG A 215 7.34 0.56 27.45
N CYS A 216 7.02 -0.60 26.88
CA CYS A 216 5.69 -0.80 26.28
C CYS A 216 4.60 -0.89 27.34
N GLN A 217 4.89 -1.51 28.47
CA GLN A 217 3.97 -1.59 29.60
C GLN A 217 3.64 -0.19 30.16
N ASP A 218 4.68 0.61 30.43
CA ASP A 218 4.49 1.96 30.98
C ASP A 218 3.88 2.91 29.94
N GLY A 219 4.31 2.80 28.70
CA GLY A 219 3.73 3.56 27.59
C GLY A 219 2.24 3.30 27.40
N PHE A 220 1.81 2.05 27.51
CA PHE A 220 0.38 1.70 27.40
C PHE A 220 -0.44 2.27 28.57
N ARG A 221 0.06 2.19 29.82
CA ARG A 221 -0.60 2.79 30.98
C ARG A 221 -0.74 4.31 30.84
N ALA A 222 0.31 4.99 30.41
CA ALA A 222 0.31 6.42 30.17
C ALA A 222 -0.69 6.80 29.06
N TRP A 223 -0.68 6.04 27.96
CA TRP A 223 -1.61 6.24 26.85
C TRP A 223 -3.08 6.03 27.27
N LEU A 224 -3.38 4.98 28.06
CA LEU A 224 -4.71 4.74 28.61
C LEU A 224 -5.17 5.91 29.48
N THR A 225 -4.31 6.41 30.38
CA THR A 225 -4.63 7.53 31.27
C THR A 225 -4.94 8.80 30.47
N GLN A 226 -4.20 9.03 29.38
CA GLN A 226 -4.40 10.19 28.51
C GLN A 226 -5.71 10.11 27.72
N HIS A 227 -6.03 8.93 27.17
CA HIS A 227 -7.17 8.78 26.25
C HIS A 227 -8.49 8.47 26.96
N PHE A 228 -8.42 7.95 28.18
CA PHE A 228 -9.60 7.56 28.96
C PHE A 228 -9.54 8.14 30.36
N PRO A 229 -9.82 9.46 30.51
CA PRO A 229 -9.78 10.12 31.81
C PRO A 229 -10.86 9.62 32.80
N ALA A 230 -11.93 8.97 32.29
CA ALA A 230 -12.97 8.33 33.09
C ALA A 230 -12.96 6.80 32.92
N PRO A 231 -11.97 6.08 33.48
CA PRO A 231 -11.75 4.66 33.20
C PRO A 231 -12.89 3.75 33.69
N GLN A 232 -13.65 4.19 34.71
CA GLN A 232 -14.75 3.42 35.27
C GLN A 232 -15.86 3.13 34.26
N GLN A 233 -16.16 4.08 33.39
CA GLN A 233 -17.29 3.95 32.45
C GLN A 233 -17.06 2.81 31.43
N ARG A 234 -15.85 2.71 30.91
CA ARG A 234 -15.53 1.74 29.84
C ARG A 234 -14.83 0.48 30.34
N PHE A 235 -13.99 0.61 31.35
CA PHE A 235 -13.10 -0.47 31.80
C PHE A 235 -13.47 -1.02 33.18
N GLY A 236 -14.46 -0.44 33.87
CA GLY A 236 -14.87 -0.84 35.23
C GLY A 236 -13.76 -0.66 36.26
N ARG A 237 -12.80 0.25 36.05
CA ARG A 237 -11.60 0.43 36.86
C ARG A 237 -11.51 1.86 37.40
N ALA A 238 -10.91 2.02 38.58
CA ALA A 238 -10.65 3.34 39.14
C ALA A 238 -9.42 4.02 38.52
N SER A 239 -8.43 3.22 38.06
CA SER A 239 -7.21 3.71 37.44
C SER A 239 -6.60 2.66 36.51
N PHE A 240 -5.53 3.03 35.81
CA PHE A 240 -4.77 2.11 34.94
C PHE A 240 -3.40 1.71 35.51
N ALA A 241 -3.10 2.06 36.77
CA ALA A 241 -1.79 1.83 37.37
C ALA A 241 -1.38 0.35 37.43
N ASP A 242 -2.35 -0.55 37.61
CA ASP A 242 -2.17 -2.00 37.72
C ASP A 242 -2.40 -2.76 36.39
N VAL A 243 -2.78 -2.04 35.31
CA VAL A 243 -3.04 -2.68 34.02
C VAL A 243 -1.79 -3.36 33.47
N ARG A 244 -1.92 -4.61 33.07
CA ARG A 244 -0.93 -5.36 32.32
C ARG A 244 -1.26 -5.35 30.85
N LEU A 245 -0.22 -5.52 30.00
CA LEU A 245 -0.44 -5.69 28.56
C LEU A 245 -1.26 -6.96 28.29
N PRO A 246 -2.28 -6.89 27.44
CA PRO A 246 -3.07 -8.05 27.07
C PRO A 246 -2.25 -9.16 26.43
N SER A 247 -2.57 -10.41 26.71
CA SER A 247 -1.95 -11.56 26.03
C SER A 247 -2.33 -11.62 24.57
N THR A 248 -1.38 -12.03 23.72
CA THR A 248 -1.64 -12.22 22.30
C THR A 248 -2.24 -13.58 22.00
N GLN A 249 -3.22 -13.55 21.11
CA GLN A 249 -3.76 -14.75 20.49
C GLN A 249 -3.36 -14.81 19.01
N PRO A 250 -2.96 -15.95 18.46
CA PRO A 250 -2.48 -16.05 17.07
C PRO A 250 -3.51 -15.62 16.02
N ALA A 251 -4.77 -15.91 16.26
CA ALA A 251 -5.88 -15.56 15.37
C ALA A 251 -7.11 -15.23 16.23
N PRO A 252 -7.20 -14.02 16.76
CA PRO A 252 -8.38 -13.63 17.53
C PRO A 252 -9.61 -13.63 16.63
N GLY A 253 -10.73 -14.08 17.18
CA GLY A 253 -12.04 -13.81 16.61
C GLY A 253 -12.40 -12.33 16.72
N ARG A 254 -13.68 -12.03 16.96
CA ARG A 254 -14.09 -10.68 17.34
C ARG A 254 -13.45 -10.28 18.67
N ILE A 255 -12.91 -9.08 18.74
CA ILE A 255 -12.24 -8.52 19.92
C ILE A 255 -13.23 -7.63 20.67
N ASP A 256 -13.82 -8.16 21.73
CA ASP A 256 -14.80 -7.45 22.58
C ASP A 256 -14.18 -6.84 23.85
N ASP A 257 -12.99 -7.31 24.27
CA ASP A 257 -12.30 -6.79 25.45
C ASP A 257 -11.80 -5.34 25.21
N PRO A 258 -12.30 -4.36 25.98
CA PRO A 258 -11.92 -2.96 25.81
C PRO A 258 -10.42 -2.69 25.99
N LEU A 259 -9.71 -3.48 26.84
CA LEU A 259 -8.28 -3.33 27.01
C LEU A 259 -7.49 -3.83 25.81
N VAL A 260 -7.95 -4.92 25.19
CA VAL A 260 -7.34 -5.44 23.94
C VAL A 260 -7.56 -4.45 22.81
N GLN A 261 -8.76 -3.89 22.66
CA GLN A 261 -9.07 -2.86 21.67
C GLN A 261 -8.18 -1.61 21.86
N ALA A 262 -8.07 -1.13 23.10
CA ALA A 262 -7.22 -0.01 23.46
C ALA A 262 -5.73 -0.31 23.14
N TRP A 263 -5.28 -1.53 23.41
CA TRP A 263 -3.90 -1.95 23.12
C TRP A 263 -3.61 -2.01 21.62
N VAL A 264 -4.54 -2.47 20.80
CA VAL A 264 -4.41 -2.43 19.33
C VAL A 264 -4.25 -0.99 18.85
N ARG A 265 -5.10 -0.06 19.34
CA ARG A 265 -5.00 1.38 19.01
C ARG A 265 -3.66 1.96 19.44
N PHE A 266 -3.27 1.76 20.69
CA PHE A 266 -1.97 2.21 21.22
C PHE A 266 -0.79 1.75 20.35
N ARG A 267 -0.80 0.49 19.92
CA ARG A 267 0.28 -0.05 19.09
C ARG A 267 0.32 0.58 17.70
N CYS A 268 -0.83 0.78 17.07
CA CYS A 268 -0.92 1.45 15.77
C CYS A 268 -0.46 2.91 15.86
N GLU A 269 -0.85 3.63 16.90
CA GLU A 269 -0.43 5.01 17.12
C GLU A 269 1.06 5.10 17.49
N SER A 270 1.58 4.15 18.26
CA SER A 270 3.02 4.07 18.58
C SER A 270 3.88 3.87 17.34
N LEU A 271 3.44 3.02 16.40
CA LEU A 271 4.14 2.84 15.14
C LEU A 271 4.08 4.11 14.27
N ALA A 272 2.92 4.75 14.19
CA ALA A 272 2.77 6.01 13.47
C ALA A 272 3.66 7.12 14.08
N GLY A 273 3.73 7.20 15.41
CA GLY A 273 4.60 8.15 16.13
C GLY A 273 6.10 7.89 15.88
N TYR A 274 6.51 6.62 15.79
CA TYR A 274 7.87 6.26 15.41
C TYR A 274 8.19 6.75 13.98
N HIS A 275 7.28 6.53 13.04
CA HIS A 275 7.43 7.04 11.67
C HIS A 275 7.49 8.56 11.61
N ALA A 276 6.57 9.23 12.32
CA ALA A 276 6.55 10.69 12.39
C ALA A 276 7.92 11.23 12.79
N GLU A 277 8.49 10.70 13.87
CA GLU A 277 9.77 11.15 14.41
C GLU A 277 10.92 10.96 13.41
N LEU A 278 11.02 9.80 12.75
CA LEU A 278 12.08 9.54 11.79
C LEU A 278 11.92 10.35 10.50
N CYS A 279 10.69 10.46 10.00
CA CYS A 279 10.39 11.23 8.79
C CYS A 279 10.62 12.72 8.98
N ASP A 280 10.21 13.28 10.13
CA ASP A 280 10.41 14.69 10.44
C ASP A 280 11.91 15.00 10.60
N TYR A 281 12.66 14.09 11.23
CA TYR A 281 14.12 14.22 11.32
C TYR A 281 14.78 14.17 9.93
N ALA A 282 14.36 13.29 9.05
CA ALA A 282 14.88 13.22 7.68
C ALA A 282 14.59 14.52 6.90
N ARG A 283 13.38 15.11 7.07
CA ARG A 283 13.01 16.38 6.45
C ARG A 283 13.77 17.59 6.99
N GLN A 284 14.18 17.57 8.26
CA GLN A 284 15.07 18.61 8.81
C GLN A 284 16.44 18.62 8.12
N ILE A 285 16.95 17.45 7.72
CA ILE A 285 18.21 17.32 6.98
C ILE A 285 18.01 17.69 5.50
N ARG A 286 16.95 17.15 4.89
CA ARG A 286 16.64 17.34 3.46
C ARG A 286 15.14 17.57 3.28
N PRO A 287 14.66 18.80 3.10
CA PRO A 287 13.22 19.10 3.01
C PRO A 287 12.47 18.33 1.91
N ASN A 288 13.12 18.05 0.78
CA ASN A 288 12.54 17.31 -0.36
C ASN A 288 12.91 15.82 -0.36
N VAL A 289 13.28 15.25 0.79
CA VAL A 289 13.61 13.84 0.92
C VAL A 289 12.42 12.95 0.52
N ILE A 290 12.69 11.90 -0.24
CA ILE A 290 11.67 10.90 -0.59
C ILE A 290 11.65 9.82 0.50
N LEU A 291 10.51 9.67 1.15
CA LEU A 291 10.33 8.70 2.24
C LEU A 291 9.31 7.64 1.82
N LEU A 292 9.78 6.41 1.82
CA LEU A 292 9.05 5.22 1.42
C LEU A 292 9.09 4.23 2.57
N ALA A 293 7.99 3.57 2.89
CA ALA A 293 7.99 2.47 3.86
C ALA A 293 7.27 1.25 3.34
N ASN A 294 7.75 0.08 3.76
CA ASN A 294 7.09 -1.21 3.58
C ASN A 294 6.41 -1.62 4.92
N PRO A 295 5.17 -1.18 5.18
CA PRO A 295 4.43 -1.52 6.40
C PRO A 295 3.81 -2.92 6.33
N ALA A 296 4.49 -3.87 5.71
CA ALA A 296 3.98 -5.20 5.48
C ALA A 296 2.60 -5.20 4.80
N TYR A 297 2.41 -4.25 3.89
CA TYR A 297 1.27 -4.13 3.03
C TYR A 297 0.01 -3.47 3.65
N PRO A 298 -0.68 -2.57 2.96
CA PRO A 298 -1.97 -2.04 3.41
C PRO A 298 -3.03 -3.12 3.62
N ARG A 299 -2.86 -4.28 3.04
CA ARG A 299 -3.76 -5.41 2.91
C ARG A 299 -3.40 -6.64 3.76
N GLY A 300 -2.65 -6.67 4.74
CA GLY A 300 -2.47 -7.90 5.52
C GLY A 300 -3.74 -8.22 6.34
N PRO A 301 -4.18 -9.48 6.45
CA PRO A 301 -5.31 -9.82 7.30
C PRO A 301 -5.03 -9.35 8.72
N ASN A 302 -6.02 -8.68 9.32
CA ASN A 302 -5.94 -8.14 10.67
C ASN A 302 -4.64 -7.35 10.95
N SER A 303 -4.24 -6.49 10.02
CA SER A 303 -3.01 -5.70 10.13
C SER A 303 -2.93 -4.83 11.39
N PRO A 304 -4.00 -4.20 11.90
CA PRO A 304 -3.96 -3.48 13.15
C PRO A 304 -3.55 -4.36 14.34
N TYR A 305 -4.17 -5.54 14.48
CA TYR A 305 -3.88 -6.44 15.59
C TYR A 305 -2.51 -7.13 15.46
N LEU A 306 -2.24 -7.78 14.31
CA LEU A 306 -1.04 -8.60 14.14
C LEU A 306 0.24 -7.79 13.92
N ARG A 307 0.12 -6.62 13.29
CA ARG A 307 1.27 -5.85 12.78
C ARG A 307 1.33 -4.41 13.26
N SER A 308 0.31 -3.94 14.00
CA SER A 308 0.20 -2.54 14.44
C SER A 308 0.11 -1.54 13.28
N VAL A 309 -0.36 -1.99 12.12
CA VAL A 309 -0.44 -1.15 10.92
C VAL A 309 -1.89 -0.74 10.65
N TRP A 310 -2.11 0.57 10.65
CA TRP A 310 -3.26 1.20 10.02
C TRP A 310 -2.77 2.14 8.93
N PRO A 311 -3.08 1.90 7.66
CA PRO A 311 -2.47 2.63 6.53
C PRO A 311 -2.58 4.15 6.65
N VAL A 312 -3.72 4.65 7.11
CA VAL A 312 -3.98 6.08 7.28
C VAL A 312 -3.01 6.72 8.27
N HIS A 313 -2.69 6.02 9.37
CA HIS A 313 -1.80 6.56 10.40
C HIS A 313 -0.34 6.60 9.94
N VAL A 314 0.14 5.51 9.35
CA VAL A 314 1.53 5.41 8.86
C VAL A 314 1.73 6.31 7.64
N GLY A 315 0.79 6.31 6.71
CA GLY A 315 0.87 7.04 5.45
C GLY A 315 1.08 8.54 5.62
N ARG A 316 0.52 9.17 6.65
CA ARG A 316 0.61 10.64 6.90
C ARG A 316 2.02 11.20 6.88
N HIS A 317 3.01 10.39 7.17
CA HIS A 317 4.39 10.81 7.35
C HIS A 317 5.29 10.46 6.17
N LEU A 318 4.79 9.72 5.19
CA LEU A 318 5.54 9.26 4.02
C LEU A 318 5.29 10.16 2.79
N ASN A 319 6.04 9.92 1.71
CA ASN A 319 5.76 10.46 0.36
C ASN A 319 5.24 9.37 -0.56
N LEU A 320 5.73 8.14 -0.36
CA LEU A 320 5.40 6.96 -1.14
C LEU A 320 5.09 5.80 -0.21
N MET A 321 4.32 4.85 -0.71
CA MET A 321 4.13 3.56 -0.05
C MET A 321 4.81 2.46 -0.84
N PHE A 322 5.18 1.38 -0.14
CA PHE A 322 5.70 0.18 -0.73
C PHE A 322 4.74 -0.98 -0.44
N ALA A 323 4.36 -1.70 -1.46
CA ALA A 323 3.53 -2.90 -1.33
C ALA A 323 4.30 -4.12 -1.83
N GLU A 324 4.39 -5.13 -0.99
CA GLU A 324 5.05 -6.39 -1.30
C GLU A 324 4.00 -7.50 -1.40
N ASN A 325 3.87 -8.09 -2.57
CA ASN A 325 2.80 -9.02 -2.90
C ASN A 325 3.32 -10.43 -3.21
N GLY A 326 2.43 -11.42 -3.13
CA GLY A 326 2.82 -12.82 -3.25
C GLY A 326 3.24 -13.23 -4.66
N ASN A 327 2.50 -12.81 -5.69
CA ASN A 327 2.69 -13.25 -7.07
C ASN A 327 2.66 -12.09 -8.07
N PHE A 328 3.18 -12.35 -9.26
CA PHE A 328 3.01 -11.44 -10.39
C PHE A 328 1.55 -11.34 -10.79
N SER A 329 1.16 -10.14 -11.24
CA SER A 329 -0.16 -9.90 -11.78
C SER A 329 -0.43 -10.79 -13.00
N GLY A 330 -1.65 -11.32 -13.08
CA GLY A 330 -2.05 -12.26 -14.11
C GLY A 330 -3.22 -13.14 -13.69
N LEU A 331 -3.43 -14.23 -14.39
CA LEU A 331 -4.44 -15.23 -14.05
C LEU A 331 -3.78 -16.46 -13.43
N GLU A 332 -4.29 -16.90 -12.28
CA GLU A 332 -3.93 -18.17 -11.63
C GLU A 332 -5.19 -19.04 -11.53
N GLY A 333 -5.41 -19.89 -12.55
CA GLY A 333 -6.69 -20.61 -12.69
C GLY A 333 -7.85 -19.62 -12.85
N ALA A 334 -8.84 -19.69 -11.96
CA ALA A 334 -9.98 -18.78 -11.94
C ALA A 334 -9.72 -17.48 -11.15
N ALA A 335 -8.60 -17.37 -10.45
CA ALA A 335 -8.26 -16.20 -9.66
C ALA A 335 -7.53 -15.16 -10.50
N LEU A 336 -7.87 -13.88 -10.28
CA LEU A 336 -7.13 -12.76 -10.84
C LEU A 336 -6.16 -12.26 -9.76
N VAL A 337 -4.86 -12.29 -10.06
CA VAL A 337 -3.81 -11.72 -9.22
C VAL A 337 -3.57 -10.29 -9.66
N SER A 338 -3.74 -9.33 -8.75
CA SER A 338 -3.59 -7.92 -9.08
C SER A 338 -3.04 -7.08 -7.93
N GLN A 339 -2.46 -5.92 -8.28
CA GLN A 339 -1.99 -4.88 -7.36
C GLN A 339 -3.00 -3.73 -7.23
N VAL A 340 -4.16 -3.84 -7.88
CA VAL A 340 -5.17 -2.77 -7.94
C VAL A 340 -5.55 -2.29 -6.55
N ARG A 341 -5.80 -3.20 -5.60
CA ARG A 341 -6.17 -2.85 -4.22
C ARG A 341 -5.10 -2.01 -3.52
N ALA A 342 -3.82 -2.39 -3.65
CA ALA A 342 -2.72 -1.65 -3.06
C ALA A 342 -2.64 -0.22 -3.60
N ASN A 343 -2.79 -0.06 -4.92
CA ASN A 343 -2.80 1.24 -5.57
C ASN A 343 -4.00 2.09 -5.11
N LYS A 344 -5.21 1.51 -5.06
CA LYS A 344 -6.42 2.21 -4.62
C LYS A 344 -6.35 2.63 -3.13
N GLN A 345 -5.85 1.77 -2.26
CA GLN A 345 -5.68 2.10 -0.84
C GLN A 345 -4.63 3.20 -0.63
N ALA A 346 -3.51 3.16 -1.35
CA ALA A 346 -2.51 4.22 -1.31
C ALA A 346 -3.08 5.55 -1.82
N ALA A 347 -3.79 5.54 -2.96
CA ALA A 347 -4.44 6.72 -3.52
C ALA A 347 -5.50 7.31 -2.56
N ALA A 348 -6.22 6.46 -1.82
CA ALA A 348 -7.20 6.88 -0.82
C ALA A 348 -6.60 7.74 0.30
N ILE A 349 -5.34 7.55 0.64
CA ILE A 349 -4.62 8.34 1.63
C ILE A 349 -3.66 9.36 1.02
N GLY A 350 -3.76 9.59 -0.30
CA GLY A 350 -3.01 10.62 -1.03
C GLY A 350 -1.61 10.21 -1.45
N TYR A 351 -1.30 8.92 -1.55
CA TYR A 351 0.04 8.42 -1.91
C TYR A 351 0.04 7.62 -3.19
N ARG A 352 1.23 7.51 -3.76
CA ARG A 352 1.54 6.56 -4.83
C ARG A 352 2.30 5.37 -4.24
N VAL A 353 2.17 4.20 -4.85
CA VAL A 353 2.80 2.97 -4.37
C VAL A 353 3.82 2.43 -5.37
N ILE A 354 4.95 1.97 -4.85
CA ILE A 354 5.84 1.04 -5.53
C ILE A 354 5.37 -0.37 -5.18
N SER A 355 4.87 -1.10 -6.15
CA SER A 355 4.42 -2.48 -5.95
C SER A 355 5.47 -3.45 -6.44
N THR A 356 5.98 -4.26 -5.51
CA THR A 356 6.89 -5.36 -5.80
C THR A 356 6.21 -6.69 -5.52
N VAL A 357 6.76 -7.78 -6.00
CA VAL A 357 6.17 -9.11 -5.85
C VAL A 357 7.17 -10.15 -5.37
N TRP A 358 6.66 -11.13 -4.61
CA TRP A 358 7.35 -12.33 -4.21
C TRP A 358 6.66 -13.52 -4.86
N ARG A 359 7.25 -14.08 -5.90
CA ARG A 359 6.73 -15.32 -6.46
C ARG A 359 7.10 -16.49 -5.57
N ARG A 360 6.09 -17.14 -5.01
CA ARG A 360 6.22 -18.31 -4.13
C ARG A 360 5.96 -19.61 -4.88
N ASN A 361 6.50 -19.81 -6.04
CA ASN A 361 6.47 -21.12 -6.65
C ASN A 361 7.84 -21.83 -6.50
N LYS A 362 7.84 -23.15 -6.65
CA LYS A 362 9.06 -23.97 -6.52
C LYS A 362 10.14 -23.60 -7.55
N LEU A 363 9.77 -22.93 -8.62
CA LEU A 363 10.66 -22.61 -9.75
C LEU A 363 11.23 -21.20 -9.64
N ASN A 364 10.49 -20.25 -9.05
CA ASN A 364 10.93 -18.87 -8.93
C ASN A 364 10.46 -18.23 -7.61
N ALA A 365 11.17 -18.56 -6.53
CA ALA A 365 10.89 -17.97 -5.20
C ALA A 365 11.40 -16.53 -5.05
N SER A 366 12.03 -15.95 -6.08
CA SER A 366 12.76 -14.68 -5.97
C SER A 366 11.98 -13.44 -6.39
N GLY A 367 10.76 -13.58 -6.89
CA GLY A 367 9.96 -12.46 -7.37
C GLY A 367 10.53 -11.76 -8.61
N LEU A 368 11.33 -12.48 -9.41
CA LEU A 368 11.91 -11.95 -10.64
C LEU A 368 10.95 -12.10 -11.82
N PRO A 369 10.84 -11.10 -12.72
CA PRO A 369 10.06 -11.26 -13.94
C PRO A 369 10.73 -12.31 -14.85
N GLU A 370 9.92 -13.19 -15.42
CA GLU A 370 10.34 -14.28 -16.30
C GLU A 370 10.01 -14.00 -17.77
N THR A 371 8.98 -13.19 -18.01
CA THR A 371 8.46 -12.91 -19.36
C THR A 371 8.30 -11.43 -19.62
N ALA A 372 8.36 -11.04 -20.89
CA ALA A 372 8.05 -9.69 -21.34
C ALA A 372 6.62 -9.25 -20.94
N GLY A 373 5.67 -10.17 -20.97
CA GLY A 373 4.29 -9.94 -20.58
C GLY A 373 4.16 -9.56 -19.09
N GLU A 374 4.89 -10.22 -18.18
CA GLU A 374 4.92 -9.88 -16.75
C GLU A 374 5.46 -8.46 -16.53
N VAL A 375 6.52 -8.06 -17.24
CA VAL A 375 7.06 -6.70 -17.15
C VAL A 375 6.04 -5.67 -17.64
N SER A 376 5.45 -5.90 -18.81
CA SER A 376 4.48 -4.99 -19.41
C SER A 376 3.22 -4.86 -18.54
N LEU A 377 2.73 -5.97 -17.98
CA LEU A 377 1.55 -5.99 -17.12
C LEU A 377 1.80 -5.24 -15.80
N GLN A 378 2.95 -5.42 -15.16
CA GLN A 378 3.32 -4.72 -13.94
C GLN A 378 3.34 -3.18 -14.16
N ILE A 379 3.90 -2.73 -15.28
CA ILE A 379 3.95 -1.30 -15.62
C ILE A 379 2.56 -0.76 -15.94
N ALA A 380 1.80 -1.49 -16.75
CA ALA A 380 0.44 -1.11 -17.14
C ALA A 380 -0.49 -0.98 -15.93
N GLU A 381 -0.47 -1.96 -15.04
CA GLU A 381 -1.28 -1.98 -13.84
C GLU A 381 -0.97 -0.80 -12.91
N ALA A 382 0.32 -0.50 -12.68
CA ALA A 382 0.73 0.65 -11.87
C ALA A 382 0.29 1.97 -12.53
N ALA A 383 0.52 2.14 -13.83
CA ALA A 383 0.14 3.33 -14.58
C ALA A 383 -1.38 3.56 -14.57
N ALA A 384 -2.17 2.49 -14.77
CA ALA A 384 -3.63 2.56 -14.81
C ALA A 384 -4.25 2.92 -13.45
N ASN A 385 -3.62 2.56 -12.35
CA ASN A 385 -4.19 2.68 -11.01
C ASN A 385 -3.48 3.73 -10.11
N GLY A 386 -2.68 4.63 -10.70
CA GLY A 386 -2.03 5.71 -9.97
C GLY A 386 -0.79 5.30 -9.17
N GLY A 387 -0.28 4.08 -9.36
CA GLY A 387 1.00 3.62 -8.83
C GLY A 387 2.21 4.25 -9.50
N ILE A 388 3.39 3.80 -9.13
CA ILE A 388 4.64 4.20 -9.77
C ILE A 388 5.06 3.10 -10.73
N PRO A 389 5.04 3.34 -12.06
CA PRO A 389 5.43 2.33 -13.03
C PRO A 389 6.90 1.94 -12.88
N GLY A 390 7.21 0.68 -13.06
CA GLY A 390 8.57 0.19 -12.95
C GLY A 390 8.64 -1.34 -12.91
N THR A 391 9.82 -1.86 -12.59
CA THR A 391 10.06 -3.29 -12.60
C THR A 391 10.70 -3.80 -11.32
N ASN A 392 10.34 -5.01 -10.96
CA ASN A 392 10.77 -5.71 -9.78
C ASN A 392 11.99 -6.59 -10.09
N TRP A 393 13.03 -6.50 -9.24
CA TRP A 393 14.18 -7.39 -9.26
C TRP A 393 14.93 -7.51 -10.60
N ALA A 394 14.74 -6.59 -11.55
CA ALA A 394 15.35 -6.66 -12.88
C ALA A 394 16.88 -6.69 -12.84
N LEU A 395 17.49 -6.17 -11.79
CA LEU A 395 18.93 -6.06 -11.61
C LEU A 395 19.54 -7.18 -10.77
N ARG A 396 18.79 -8.22 -10.42
CA ARG A 396 19.36 -9.39 -9.72
C ARG A 396 20.08 -10.33 -10.66
N PRO A 397 21.06 -11.12 -10.15
CA PRO A 397 21.72 -12.14 -10.94
C PRO A 397 20.74 -13.11 -11.56
N GLY A 398 20.93 -13.40 -12.84
CA GLY A 398 20.08 -14.30 -13.61
C GLY A 398 20.38 -15.79 -13.43
N GLY A 399 21.34 -16.15 -12.59
CA GLY A 399 21.83 -17.53 -12.42
C GLY A 399 23.04 -17.88 -13.28
N ASP A 400 23.30 -17.11 -14.34
CA ASP A 400 24.43 -17.32 -15.26
C ASP A 400 25.54 -16.28 -15.02
N GLY A 401 26.23 -16.40 -13.90
CA GLY A 401 27.35 -15.51 -13.59
C GLY A 401 26.90 -14.10 -13.22
N ASP A 402 27.48 -13.09 -13.88
CA ASP A 402 27.22 -11.67 -13.65
C ASP A 402 26.02 -11.11 -14.42
N ARG A 403 25.29 -11.94 -15.17
CA ARG A 403 24.11 -11.54 -15.93
C ARG A 403 22.96 -11.14 -15.01
N MET A 404 22.24 -10.11 -15.41
CA MET A 404 21.03 -9.62 -14.76
C MET A 404 19.81 -9.95 -15.62
N ARG A 405 18.60 -9.91 -15.03
CA ARG A 405 17.37 -10.07 -15.83
C ARG A 405 17.25 -9.01 -16.93
N ILE A 406 17.77 -7.82 -16.67
CA ILE A 406 17.77 -6.71 -17.65
C ILE A 406 18.67 -6.98 -18.86
N ASP A 407 19.59 -7.95 -18.80
CA ASP A 407 20.43 -8.33 -19.93
C ASP A 407 19.68 -9.23 -20.94
N ARG A 408 18.49 -9.69 -20.60
CA ARG A 408 17.61 -10.38 -21.53
C ARG A 408 16.97 -9.35 -22.47
N PRO A 409 17.17 -9.48 -23.81
CA PRO A 409 16.66 -8.50 -24.76
C PRO A 409 15.12 -8.35 -24.73
N ASP A 410 14.40 -9.45 -24.49
CA ASP A 410 12.94 -9.47 -24.40
C ASP A 410 12.43 -8.69 -23.19
N LEU A 411 13.06 -8.81 -22.02
CA LEU A 411 12.65 -8.09 -20.80
C LEU A 411 13.00 -6.60 -20.89
N SER A 412 14.19 -6.25 -21.36
CA SER A 412 14.60 -4.85 -21.51
C SER A 412 13.79 -4.13 -22.60
N ALA A 413 13.48 -4.81 -23.70
CA ALA A 413 12.59 -4.26 -24.73
C ALA A 413 11.19 -3.98 -24.19
N ALA A 414 10.59 -4.95 -23.46
CA ALA A 414 9.28 -4.77 -22.83
C ALA A 414 9.25 -3.61 -21.81
N LEU A 415 10.32 -3.48 -21.00
CA LEU A 415 10.48 -2.38 -20.06
C LEU A 415 10.52 -1.04 -20.78
N ALA A 416 11.44 -0.90 -21.76
CA ALA A 416 11.61 0.34 -22.52
C ALA A 416 10.32 0.74 -23.27
N GLN A 417 9.67 -0.22 -23.93
CA GLN A 417 8.43 -0.04 -24.68
C GLN A 417 7.30 0.45 -23.77
N SER A 418 7.06 -0.25 -22.67
CA SER A 418 5.98 0.07 -21.73
C SER A 418 6.20 1.43 -21.07
N LEU A 419 7.44 1.74 -20.63
CA LEU A 419 7.75 3.05 -20.06
C LEU A 419 7.67 4.17 -21.10
N ARG A 420 8.11 3.93 -22.34
CA ARG A 420 7.97 4.92 -23.43
C ARG A 420 6.51 5.29 -23.67
N PHE A 421 5.62 4.32 -23.69
CA PHE A 421 4.18 4.56 -23.84
C PHE A 421 3.63 5.40 -22.68
N VAL A 422 3.93 5.03 -21.43
CA VAL A 422 3.47 5.78 -20.26
C VAL A 422 4.00 7.20 -20.27
N ARG A 423 5.30 7.39 -20.51
CA ARG A 423 5.95 8.71 -20.57
C ARG A 423 5.41 9.57 -21.72
N GLY A 424 5.17 8.96 -22.88
CA GLY A 424 4.60 9.65 -24.04
C GLY A 424 3.22 10.26 -23.75
N ASN A 425 2.48 9.65 -22.81
CA ASN A 425 1.13 10.10 -22.46
C ASN A 425 1.06 10.94 -21.16
N GLU A 426 2.18 11.26 -20.51
CA GLU A 426 2.21 12.05 -19.26
C GLU A 426 1.49 13.40 -19.37
N LYS A 427 1.73 14.13 -20.43
CA LYS A 427 1.11 15.45 -20.65
C LYS A 427 -0.40 15.33 -20.85
N LEU A 428 -0.84 14.29 -21.56
CA LEU A 428 -2.25 14.00 -21.77
C LEU A 428 -2.96 13.70 -20.45
N LEU A 429 -2.31 12.93 -19.58
CA LEU A 429 -2.85 12.48 -18.29
C LEU A 429 -2.53 13.44 -17.13
N ALA A 430 -1.84 14.54 -17.38
CA ALA A 430 -1.50 15.51 -16.35
C ALA A 430 -2.77 16.11 -15.72
N GLY A 431 -2.78 16.18 -14.39
CA GLY A 431 -3.94 16.70 -13.64
C GLY A 431 -5.14 15.76 -13.57
N ALA A 432 -4.97 14.52 -13.98
CA ALA A 432 -6.01 13.48 -13.88
C ALA A 432 -6.50 13.31 -12.44
N ARG A 433 -7.81 13.15 -12.27
CA ARG A 433 -8.47 12.86 -10.99
C ARG A 433 -9.30 11.59 -11.12
N PRO A 434 -9.25 10.66 -10.14
CA PRO A 434 -10.07 9.45 -10.20
C PRO A 434 -11.54 9.78 -10.36
N VAL A 435 -12.23 9.00 -11.20
CA VAL A 435 -13.69 9.04 -11.31
C VAL A 435 -14.30 8.53 -10.01
N ARG A 436 -15.33 9.21 -9.52
CA ARG A 436 -16.01 8.88 -8.27
C ARG A 436 -17.31 8.12 -8.50
N ASP A 437 -17.22 6.92 -9.09
CA ASP A 437 -18.43 6.11 -9.33
C ASP A 437 -18.76 5.29 -8.07
N VAL A 438 -17.89 4.39 -7.64
CA VAL A 438 -18.15 3.51 -6.49
C VAL A 438 -17.08 3.68 -5.43
N ALA A 439 -17.48 3.95 -4.20
CA ALA A 439 -16.61 3.92 -3.03
C ALA A 439 -16.73 2.56 -2.32
N VAL A 440 -15.62 2.03 -1.80
CA VAL A 440 -15.60 0.89 -0.88
C VAL A 440 -15.06 1.35 0.47
N LEU A 441 -15.86 1.16 1.52
CA LEU A 441 -15.52 1.60 2.87
C LEU A 441 -14.62 0.60 3.59
N ARG A 442 -13.59 1.13 4.26
CA ARG A 442 -12.73 0.42 5.21
C ARG A 442 -12.64 1.19 6.51
N THR A 443 -13.08 0.59 7.63
CA THR A 443 -13.03 1.24 8.95
C THR A 443 -12.05 0.54 9.88
N PHE A 444 -11.40 1.32 10.74
CA PHE A 444 -10.44 0.80 11.71
C PHE A 444 -11.08 -0.24 12.63
N ALA A 445 -12.26 0.08 13.18
CA ALA A 445 -12.92 -0.77 14.17
C ALA A 445 -13.33 -2.12 13.57
N SER A 446 -13.93 -2.15 12.37
CA SER A 446 -14.31 -3.41 11.72
C SER A 446 -13.09 -4.27 11.37
N LEU A 447 -12.06 -3.67 10.75
CA LEU A 447 -10.87 -4.38 10.30
C LEU A 447 -9.88 -4.71 11.44
N GLY A 448 -9.93 -3.99 12.54
CA GLY A 448 -9.08 -4.23 13.71
C GLY A 448 -9.70 -5.13 14.75
N PHE A 449 -11.03 -5.09 14.90
CA PHE A 449 -11.73 -5.80 15.99
C PHE A 449 -12.60 -6.95 15.52
N ASN A 450 -12.93 -7.02 14.22
CA ASN A 450 -13.67 -8.13 13.62
C ASN A 450 -13.07 -8.56 12.26
N ALA A 451 -11.76 -8.59 12.18
CA ALA A 451 -11.03 -8.90 10.95
C ALA A 451 -11.43 -10.24 10.28
N PRO A 452 -11.72 -11.34 11.03
CA PRO A 452 -12.10 -12.61 10.41
C PRO A 452 -13.36 -12.52 9.54
N GLU A 453 -14.24 -11.57 9.82
CA GLU A 453 -15.45 -11.33 9.02
C GLU A 453 -15.26 -10.17 8.03
N ALA A 454 -14.65 -9.08 8.48
CA ALA A 454 -14.55 -7.86 7.69
C ALA A 454 -13.54 -7.97 6.53
N ASP A 455 -12.32 -8.49 6.77
CA ASP A 455 -11.28 -8.57 5.74
C ASP A 455 -11.73 -9.39 4.52
N PRO A 456 -12.26 -10.64 4.66
CA PRO A 456 -12.66 -11.43 3.50
C PRO A 456 -13.82 -10.81 2.73
N GLN A 457 -14.78 -10.18 3.43
CA GLN A 457 -15.94 -9.59 2.77
C GLN A 457 -15.58 -8.34 1.98
N VAL A 458 -14.76 -7.45 2.54
CA VAL A 458 -14.34 -6.24 1.83
C VAL A 458 -13.44 -6.58 0.64
N GLU A 459 -12.52 -7.55 0.80
CA GLU A 459 -11.67 -8.00 -0.30
C GLU A 459 -12.48 -8.66 -1.43
N ALA A 460 -13.48 -9.45 -1.08
CA ALA A 460 -14.37 -10.06 -2.07
C ALA A 460 -15.23 -9.02 -2.80
N ALA A 461 -15.72 -7.99 -2.09
CA ALA A 461 -16.46 -6.90 -2.73
C ALA A 461 -15.56 -6.10 -3.71
N GLU A 462 -14.33 -5.80 -3.30
CA GLU A 462 -13.34 -5.15 -4.18
C GLU A 462 -13.04 -6.02 -5.42
N GLU A 463 -12.93 -7.36 -5.26
CA GLU A 463 -12.71 -8.27 -6.40
C GLU A 463 -13.87 -8.22 -7.39
N VAL A 464 -15.10 -8.16 -6.89
CA VAL A 464 -16.28 -7.99 -7.76
C VAL A 464 -16.17 -6.71 -8.57
N LEU A 465 -15.79 -5.59 -7.94
CA LEU A 465 -15.65 -4.30 -8.65
C LEU A 465 -14.53 -4.33 -9.70
N ILE A 466 -13.40 -4.93 -9.36
CA ILE A 466 -12.26 -5.09 -10.27
C ILE A 466 -12.68 -5.88 -11.51
N ARG A 467 -13.32 -7.04 -11.31
CA ARG A 467 -13.62 -7.98 -12.39
C ARG A 467 -14.95 -7.72 -13.10
N SER A 468 -15.82 -6.90 -12.51
CA SER A 468 -17.06 -6.47 -13.16
C SER A 468 -16.93 -5.15 -13.91
N GLY A 469 -15.73 -4.59 -14.00
CA GLY A 469 -15.43 -3.41 -14.82
C GLY A 469 -16.06 -2.11 -14.32
N PHE A 470 -16.14 -1.91 -12.99
CA PHE A 470 -16.54 -0.64 -12.39
C PHE A 470 -15.33 0.28 -12.14
N ALA A 471 -15.53 1.57 -12.31
CA ALA A 471 -14.63 2.57 -11.76
C ALA A 471 -14.90 2.69 -10.25
N TRP A 472 -13.89 2.44 -9.42
CA TRP A 472 -14.06 2.43 -7.98
C TRP A 472 -12.84 2.96 -7.24
N GLU A 473 -13.04 3.40 -5.99
CA GLU A 473 -11.99 3.89 -5.10
C GLU A 473 -12.21 3.38 -3.67
N THR A 474 -11.12 3.27 -2.90
CA THR A 474 -11.20 3.02 -1.46
C THR A 474 -11.50 4.32 -0.72
N VAL A 475 -12.34 4.22 0.34
CA VAL A 475 -12.55 5.30 1.33
C VAL A 475 -12.33 4.72 2.72
N PHE A 476 -11.50 5.39 3.53
CA PHE A 476 -11.30 5.03 4.92
C PHE A 476 -12.27 5.80 5.84
N GLY A 477 -12.73 5.15 6.92
CA GLY A 477 -13.61 5.76 7.92
C GLY A 477 -13.04 7.02 8.56
N ASP A 478 -11.72 7.17 8.54
CA ASP A 478 -11.00 8.36 9.03
C ASP A 478 -11.34 9.65 8.25
N ASP A 479 -11.84 9.58 7.03
CA ASP A 479 -12.24 10.76 6.22
C ASP A 479 -13.45 10.50 5.33
N LEU A 480 -14.63 10.41 5.92
CA LEU A 480 -15.91 10.21 5.22
C LEU A 480 -16.41 11.44 4.44
N ARG A 481 -15.78 12.62 4.59
CA ARG A 481 -16.05 13.78 3.71
C ARG A 481 -15.69 13.48 2.27
N ARG A 482 -14.81 12.50 2.04
CA ARG A 482 -14.48 12.03 0.70
C ARG A 482 -15.62 11.33 -0.04
N LEU A 483 -16.73 10.99 0.63
CA LEU A 483 -17.91 10.42 -0.02
C LEU A 483 -18.60 11.40 -0.98
N ASP A 484 -18.35 12.68 -0.84
CA ASP A 484 -18.94 13.68 -1.74
C ASP A 484 -18.53 13.41 -3.20
N GLY A 485 -19.54 13.37 -4.07
CA GLY A 485 -19.37 13.16 -5.50
C GLY A 485 -19.36 11.69 -5.94
N PHE A 486 -19.35 10.71 -5.00
CA PHE A 486 -19.54 9.31 -5.39
C PHE A 486 -21.01 9.01 -5.75
N ALA A 487 -21.19 8.12 -6.72
CA ALA A 487 -22.51 7.64 -7.10
C ALA A 487 -23.02 6.56 -6.15
N ALA A 488 -22.13 5.70 -5.66
CA ALA A 488 -22.44 4.58 -4.77
C ALA A 488 -21.39 4.38 -3.69
N LEU A 489 -21.82 3.84 -2.55
CA LEU A 489 -20.97 3.39 -1.43
C LEU A 489 -21.27 1.93 -1.14
N VAL A 490 -20.25 1.09 -1.16
CA VAL A 490 -20.31 -0.32 -0.75
C VAL A 490 -19.73 -0.47 0.65
N LEU A 491 -20.52 -1.00 1.57
CA LEU A 491 -20.10 -1.48 2.88
C LEU A 491 -20.12 -3.01 2.84
N ALA A 492 -18.98 -3.65 3.05
CA ALA A 492 -18.88 -5.09 3.07
C ALA A 492 -18.25 -5.56 4.38
N GLY A 493 -19.06 -6.18 5.25
CA GLY A 493 -18.62 -6.65 6.56
C GLY A 493 -18.18 -5.54 7.52
N GLN A 494 -18.62 -4.31 7.33
CA GLN A 494 -18.28 -3.19 8.21
C GLN A 494 -19.17 -3.19 9.46
N SER A 495 -19.02 -4.23 10.28
CA SER A 495 -19.90 -4.49 11.44
C SER A 495 -19.74 -3.48 12.57
N HIS A 496 -18.54 -2.90 12.75
CA HIS A 496 -18.24 -1.93 13.79
C HIS A 496 -18.13 -0.53 13.19
N LEU A 497 -19.08 0.36 13.52
CA LEU A 497 -19.11 1.74 13.04
C LEU A 497 -19.38 2.70 14.18
N SER A 498 -18.66 3.81 14.24
CA SER A 498 -18.98 4.91 15.14
C SER A 498 -20.29 5.61 14.74
N ASP A 499 -20.89 6.34 15.66
CA ASP A 499 -22.09 7.14 15.37
C ASP A 499 -21.80 8.24 14.33
N ALA A 500 -20.59 8.78 14.34
CA ALA A 500 -20.15 9.74 13.34
C ALA A 500 -20.09 9.11 11.93
N GLU A 501 -19.53 7.90 11.80
CA GLU A 501 -19.50 7.17 10.53
C GLU A 501 -20.90 6.82 10.05
N VAL A 502 -21.77 6.31 10.94
CA VAL A 502 -23.18 6.04 10.62
C VAL A 502 -23.89 7.31 10.17
N GLY A 503 -23.70 8.43 10.89
CA GLY A 503 -24.26 9.73 10.54
C GLY A 503 -23.85 10.22 9.16
N ALA A 504 -22.56 10.10 8.82
CA ALA A 504 -22.02 10.47 7.51
C ALA A 504 -22.59 9.59 6.37
N ILE A 505 -22.67 8.27 6.57
CA ILE A 505 -23.26 7.34 5.59
C ILE A 505 -24.74 7.63 5.37
N ARG A 506 -25.50 7.89 6.44
CA ARG A 506 -26.90 8.30 6.33
C ARG A 506 -27.07 9.65 5.62
N ALA A 507 -26.16 10.60 5.86
CA ALA A 507 -26.17 11.88 5.15
C ALA A 507 -25.90 11.69 3.65
N PHE A 508 -24.91 10.84 3.29
CA PHE A 508 -24.63 10.47 1.91
C PHE A 508 -25.87 9.86 1.22
N ALA A 509 -26.56 8.93 1.87
CA ALA A 509 -27.79 8.33 1.35
C ALA A 509 -28.89 9.37 1.13
N ARG A 510 -29.14 10.26 2.13
CA ARG A 510 -30.10 11.37 2.01
C ARG A 510 -29.75 12.36 0.89
N GLY A 511 -28.46 12.61 0.68
CA GLY A 511 -27.92 13.42 -0.43
C GLY A 511 -28.06 12.77 -1.80
N GLY A 512 -28.65 11.58 -1.87
CA GLY A 512 -28.93 10.86 -3.10
C GLY A 512 -27.86 9.84 -3.50
N GLY A 513 -26.85 9.58 -2.64
CA GLY A 513 -25.89 8.49 -2.84
C GLY A 513 -26.55 7.12 -2.71
N ALA A 514 -26.15 6.16 -3.54
CA ALA A 514 -26.58 4.78 -3.38
C ALA A 514 -25.73 4.09 -2.27
N VAL A 515 -26.37 3.32 -1.40
CA VAL A 515 -25.71 2.57 -0.34
C VAL A 515 -25.97 1.08 -0.54
N ILE A 516 -24.91 0.30 -0.68
CA ILE A 516 -24.98 -1.15 -0.87
C ILE A 516 -24.37 -1.82 0.37
N LEU A 517 -25.18 -2.57 1.09
CA LEU A 517 -24.81 -3.29 2.29
C LEU A 517 -24.57 -4.75 1.94
N VAL A 518 -23.34 -5.23 2.10
CA VAL A 518 -22.95 -6.62 1.85
C VAL A 518 -22.64 -7.27 3.19
N GLY A 519 -23.43 -8.28 3.56
CA GLY A 519 -23.32 -8.94 4.87
C GLY A 519 -23.71 -8.05 6.05
N ASP A 520 -23.07 -8.27 7.21
CA ASP A 520 -23.38 -7.54 8.45
C ASP A 520 -22.65 -6.19 8.51
N ASN A 521 -23.40 -5.10 8.66
CA ASN A 521 -22.88 -3.74 8.69
C ASN A 521 -23.54 -2.91 9.79
N GLY A 522 -22.73 -2.26 10.63
CA GLY A 522 -23.18 -1.33 11.64
C GLY A 522 -23.98 -1.98 12.77
N ARG A 523 -23.74 -3.26 13.05
CA ARG A 523 -24.35 -3.97 14.18
C ARG A 523 -23.81 -3.49 15.51
N TYR A 524 -22.52 -3.14 15.56
CA TYR A 524 -21.83 -2.68 16.76
C TYR A 524 -21.39 -1.22 16.61
N ASP A 525 -21.21 -0.54 17.73
CA ASP A 525 -20.47 0.72 17.76
C ASP A 525 -18.96 0.47 17.55
N GLU A 526 -18.16 1.52 17.50
CA GLU A 526 -16.70 1.43 17.30
C GLU A 526 -15.95 0.75 18.47
N ASN A 527 -16.65 0.43 19.53
CA ASN A 527 -16.16 -0.22 20.74
C ASN A 527 -16.64 -1.66 20.90
N GLY A 528 -17.48 -2.15 19.98
CA GLY A 528 -18.01 -3.50 19.98
C GLY A 528 -19.30 -3.67 20.80
N SER A 529 -19.90 -2.58 21.31
CA SER A 529 -21.22 -2.65 21.96
C SER A 529 -22.30 -2.85 20.90
N GLU A 530 -23.15 -3.86 21.10
CA GLU A 530 -24.24 -4.12 20.16
C GLU A 530 -25.28 -3.00 20.23
N ARG A 531 -25.64 -2.48 19.06
CA ARG A 531 -26.65 -1.42 18.96
C ARG A 531 -28.05 -1.98 19.22
N ALA A 532 -28.89 -1.24 19.94
CA ALA A 532 -30.28 -1.61 20.17
C ALA A 532 -31.08 -1.77 18.86
N GLN A 533 -30.70 -1.04 17.83
CA GLN A 533 -31.20 -1.19 16.46
C GLN A 533 -30.02 -1.13 15.46
N PRO A 534 -30.03 -1.92 14.38
CA PRO A 534 -29.00 -1.85 13.34
C PRO A 534 -28.83 -0.42 12.82
N ALA A 535 -27.59 0.00 12.61
CA ALA A 535 -27.25 1.37 12.20
C ALA A 535 -28.01 1.87 10.97
N PHE A 536 -28.42 0.97 10.10
CA PHE A 536 -29.11 1.25 8.84
C PHE A 536 -30.57 0.75 8.82
N ALA A 537 -31.16 0.50 9.99
CA ALA A 537 -32.59 0.28 10.11
C ALA A 537 -33.37 1.51 9.63
N GLY A 538 -34.46 1.31 8.89
CA GLY A 538 -35.28 2.38 8.35
C GLY A 538 -34.68 3.15 7.17
N LEU A 539 -33.50 2.75 6.67
CA LEU A 539 -33.03 3.18 5.36
C LEU A 539 -33.64 2.24 4.28
N GLU A 540 -34.91 2.41 4.01
CA GLU A 540 -35.64 1.64 3.00
C GLU A 540 -35.98 2.51 1.78
N ASP A 541 -34.98 3.14 1.22
CA ASP A 541 -35.11 3.87 -0.03
C ASP A 541 -34.71 2.95 -1.21
N ARG A 542 -35.30 3.19 -2.38
CA ARG A 542 -34.90 2.56 -3.65
C ARG A 542 -33.41 2.65 -3.98
N ARG A 543 -32.65 3.47 -3.24
CA ARG A 543 -31.20 3.65 -3.36
C ARG A 543 -30.38 2.85 -2.35
N VAL A 544 -31.02 2.09 -1.49
CA VAL A 544 -30.34 1.18 -0.56
C VAL A 544 -30.57 -0.25 -1.03
N ALA A 545 -29.51 -0.99 -1.24
CA ALA A 545 -29.58 -2.41 -1.57
C ALA A 545 -28.87 -3.23 -0.50
N ARG A 546 -29.39 -4.43 -0.28
CA ARG A 546 -28.78 -5.42 0.61
C ARG A 546 -28.38 -6.63 -0.21
N VAL A 547 -27.18 -7.13 0.01
CA VAL A 547 -26.66 -8.37 -0.57
C VAL A 547 -26.40 -9.33 0.59
N GLU A 548 -27.20 -10.37 0.65
CA GLU A 548 -27.07 -11.39 1.67
C GLU A 548 -25.83 -12.24 1.41
N VAL A 549 -25.01 -12.38 2.42
CA VAL A 549 -23.80 -13.19 2.39
C VAL A 549 -23.90 -14.21 3.53
N ALA A 550 -23.80 -15.48 3.18
CA ALA A 550 -23.64 -16.51 4.20
C ALA A 550 -22.36 -16.19 5.00
N PRO A 551 -22.37 -16.34 6.35
CA PRO A 551 -21.18 -16.14 7.15
C PRO A 551 -20.03 -16.95 6.57
N LEU A 552 -18.94 -16.30 6.20
CA LEU A 552 -17.70 -16.97 5.75
C LEU A 552 -17.10 -17.64 7.00
N ARG A 553 -17.61 -18.80 7.36
CA ARG A 553 -17.01 -19.61 8.43
C ARG A 553 -15.66 -20.12 7.92
N PRO A 554 -14.57 -19.91 8.65
CA PRO A 554 -13.35 -20.65 8.42
C PRO A 554 -13.67 -22.13 8.68
N GLN A 555 -13.93 -22.92 7.65
CA GLN A 555 -14.03 -24.35 7.81
C GLN A 555 -12.61 -24.90 7.99
N ALA A 556 -12.31 -25.32 9.21
CA ALA A 556 -11.16 -26.16 9.45
C ALA A 556 -11.32 -27.42 8.57
N GLY A 557 -10.50 -27.56 7.56
CA GLY A 557 -10.29 -28.80 6.80
C GLY A 557 -10.91 -28.94 5.42
N THR A 558 -11.67 -27.98 4.90
CA THR A 558 -12.14 -28.04 3.50
C THR A 558 -11.68 -26.81 2.71
N ALA A 559 -10.99 -27.07 1.60
CA ALA A 559 -10.46 -26.06 0.69
C ALA A 559 -11.57 -25.44 -0.18
N ASP A 560 -12.57 -24.80 0.42
CA ASP A 560 -13.36 -23.80 -0.27
C ASP A 560 -12.59 -22.46 -0.17
N ARG A 561 -11.53 -22.39 -0.98
CA ARG A 561 -10.56 -21.28 -1.00
C ARG A 561 -11.16 -20.12 -1.77
N THR A 562 -12.03 -19.36 -1.15
CA THR A 562 -12.35 -18.02 -1.62
C THR A 562 -11.18 -17.03 -1.35
N THR A 563 -10.25 -17.43 -0.46
CA THR A 563 -9.02 -16.69 -0.16
C THR A 563 -7.86 -17.65 0.02
N VAL A 564 -6.66 -17.28 -0.44
CA VAL A 564 -5.42 -18.01 -0.18
C VAL A 564 -5.17 -18.07 1.34
N PRO A 565 -4.72 -19.22 1.90
CA PRO A 565 -4.52 -19.37 3.35
C PRO A 565 -3.63 -18.25 3.94
N PRO A 566 -3.86 -17.85 5.20
CA PRO A 566 -3.06 -16.79 5.87
C PRO A 566 -1.55 -17.04 5.91
N SER A 567 -1.09 -18.28 5.82
CA SER A 567 0.34 -18.63 5.73
C SER A 567 0.97 -18.27 4.38
N GLU A 568 0.14 -18.01 3.36
CA GLU A 568 0.54 -17.50 2.04
C GLU A 568 0.11 -16.03 1.88
N ALA A 569 -0.01 -15.32 2.97
CA ALA A 569 -0.64 -14.01 3.17
C ALA A 569 0.00 -12.83 2.41
N HIS A 570 0.84 -13.09 1.44
CA HIS A 570 1.25 -12.13 0.43
C HIS A 570 0.49 -12.35 -0.90
N GLY A 571 -0.53 -13.21 -0.89
CA GLY A 571 -1.35 -13.50 -2.06
C GLY A 571 -2.35 -12.37 -2.34
N THR A 572 -2.36 -11.93 -3.58
CA THR A 572 -3.32 -10.96 -4.13
C THR A 572 -4.39 -11.62 -4.97
N SER A 573 -4.46 -12.97 -4.91
CA SER A 573 -5.47 -13.74 -5.62
C SER A 573 -6.72 -13.93 -4.78
N VAL A 574 -7.85 -13.46 -5.29
CA VAL A 574 -9.16 -13.62 -4.68
C VAL A 574 -10.09 -14.22 -5.74
N LEU A 575 -10.84 -15.24 -5.37
CA LEU A 575 -11.87 -15.79 -6.23
C LEU A 575 -13.13 -14.92 -6.17
N LEU A 576 -13.86 -14.87 -7.28
CA LEU A 576 -15.16 -14.20 -7.30
C LEU A 576 -16.13 -14.92 -6.35
N PRO A 577 -16.77 -14.21 -5.43
CA PRO A 577 -17.75 -14.79 -4.53
C PRO A 577 -19.03 -15.16 -5.29
N LYS A 578 -19.80 -16.12 -4.77
CA LYS A 578 -21.08 -16.55 -5.36
C LYS A 578 -22.09 -15.41 -5.53
N TRP A 579 -22.01 -14.39 -4.69
CA TRP A 579 -22.88 -13.20 -4.74
C TRP A 579 -22.34 -12.08 -5.65
N SER A 580 -21.29 -12.33 -6.43
CA SER A 580 -20.67 -11.31 -7.31
C SER A 580 -21.67 -10.65 -8.25
N ARG A 581 -22.52 -11.45 -8.91
CA ARG A 581 -23.57 -10.94 -9.81
C ARG A 581 -24.58 -10.08 -9.05
N GLN A 582 -25.02 -10.49 -7.86
CA GLN A 582 -25.96 -9.74 -7.04
C GLN A 582 -25.43 -8.37 -6.64
N LEU A 583 -24.14 -8.28 -6.26
CA LEU A 583 -23.51 -7.00 -5.95
C LEU A 583 -23.44 -6.10 -7.20
N ALA A 584 -22.99 -6.62 -8.32
CA ALA A 584 -22.90 -5.84 -9.56
C ALA A 584 -24.27 -5.30 -10.00
N GLU A 585 -25.31 -6.13 -10.00
CA GLU A 585 -26.69 -5.72 -10.31
C GLU A 585 -27.26 -4.72 -9.29
N ALA A 586 -26.94 -4.88 -7.99
CA ALA A 586 -27.33 -3.94 -6.95
C ALA A 586 -26.75 -2.55 -7.19
N ILE A 587 -25.45 -2.45 -7.52
CA ILE A 587 -24.81 -1.18 -7.86
C ILE A 587 -25.46 -0.55 -9.09
N GLU A 588 -25.66 -1.31 -10.18
CA GLU A 588 -26.29 -0.79 -11.40
C GLU A 588 -27.70 -0.28 -11.15
N ARG A 589 -28.51 -1.06 -10.44
CA ARG A 589 -29.89 -0.69 -10.15
C ARG A 589 -30.01 0.58 -9.29
N THR A 590 -29.12 0.73 -8.29
CA THR A 590 -29.21 1.82 -7.32
C THR A 590 -28.44 3.08 -7.73
N ALA A 591 -27.28 2.95 -8.36
CA ALA A 591 -26.50 4.08 -8.86
C ALA A 591 -26.98 4.54 -10.25
N GLY A 592 -27.44 3.61 -11.09
CA GLY A 592 -28.06 3.89 -12.39
C GLY A 592 -27.19 4.76 -13.30
N THR A 593 -27.78 5.78 -13.90
CA THR A 593 -27.14 6.70 -14.85
C THR A 593 -26.06 7.61 -14.23
N ARG A 594 -25.85 7.54 -12.93
CA ARG A 594 -24.79 8.31 -12.25
C ARG A 594 -23.41 7.65 -12.40
N LEU A 595 -23.33 6.37 -12.77
CA LEU A 595 -22.06 5.75 -13.11
C LEU A 595 -21.49 6.42 -14.37
N SER A 596 -20.21 6.73 -14.33
CA SER A 596 -19.51 7.36 -15.46
C SER A 596 -19.19 6.38 -16.55
N VAL A 597 -18.71 5.19 -16.18
CA VAL A 597 -18.28 4.15 -17.13
C VAL A 597 -18.48 2.77 -16.54
N ARG A 598 -18.61 1.78 -17.44
CA ARG A 598 -18.53 0.36 -17.09
C ARG A 598 -18.02 -0.47 -18.25
N LEU A 599 -17.05 -1.34 -18.00
CA LEU A 599 -16.58 -2.33 -18.97
C LEU A 599 -17.45 -3.59 -18.91
N ARG A 600 -17.83 -4.09 -20.08
CA ARG A 600 -18.57 -5.36 -20.25
C ARG A 600 -17.84 -6.30 -21.21
N GLY A 601 -18.19 -7.57 -21.14
CA GLY A 601 -17.73 -8.61 -22.07
C GLY A 601 -16.57 -9.44 -21.55
N THR A 602 -16.05 -9.15 -20.34
CA THR A 602 -14.95 -9.91 -19.75
C THR A 602 -14.85 -9.72 -18.23
N ASP A 603 -14.19 -10.64 -17.57
CA ASP A 603 -13.78 -10.53 -16.17
C ASP A 603 -12.24 -10.60 -15.99
N THR A 604 -11.50 -10.58 -17.10
CA THR A 604 -10.02 -10.63 -17.12
C THR A 604 -9.37 -9.30 -17.52
N VAL A 605 -10.15 -8.32 -17.91
CA VAL A 605 -9.71 -6.95 -18.17
C VAL A 605 -10.23 -6.04 -17.06
N THR A 606 -9.33 -5.32 -16.40
CA THR A 606 -9.69 -4.36 -15.36
C THR A 606 -9.84 -2.97 -15.94
N LEU A 607 -10.66 -2.14 -15.27
CA LEU A 607 -10.91 -0.76 -15.64
C LEU A 607 -10.46 0.18 -14.52
N SER A 608 -9.78 1.25 -14.90
CA SER A 608 -9.59 2.44 -14.07
C SER A 608 -9.92 3.68 -14.88
N ALA A 609 -10.61 4.65 -14.29
CA ALA A 609 -11.05 5.84 -15.01
C ALA A 609 -10.69 7.11 -14.26
N CYS A 610 -10.33 8.16 -15.00
CA CYS A 610 -10.01 9.46 -14.43
C CYS A 610 -10.55 10.60 -15.30
N GLU A 611 -10.97 11.67 -14.64
CA GLU A 611 -11.30 12.94 -15.26
C GLU A 611 -10.02 13.73 -15.54
N LEU A 612 -9.90 14.21 -16.76
CA LEU A 612 -8.81 15.07 -17.19
C LEU A 612 -9.26 16.54 -17.24
N PRO A 613 -8.33 17.50 -17.19
CA PRO A 613 -8.63 18.91 -17.44
C PRO A 613 -9.37 19.12 -18.76
N GLY A 614 -10.26 20.11 -18.81
CA GLY A 614 -11.06 20.39 -20.02
C GLY A 614 -12.23 19.46 -20.22
N HIS A 615 -12.77 18.90 -19.16
CA HIS A 615 -13.95 18.02 -19.19
C HIS A 615 -13.77 16.80 -20.12
N ARG A 616 -12.62 16.15 -19.99
CA ARG A 616 -12.28 14.91 -20.70
C ARG A 616 -12.24 13.73 -19.72
N LEU A 617 -12.41 12.53 -20.26
CA LEU A 617 -12.34 11.29 -19.51
C LEU A 617 -11.26 10.39 -20.12
N ALA A 618 -10.36 9.85 -19.30
CA ALA A 618 -9.48 8.78 -19.69
C ALA A 618 -9.90 7.48 -19.00
N VAL A 619 -9.97 6.39 -19.76
CA VAL A 619 -10.29 5.05 -19.28
C VAL A 619 -9.14 4.13 -19.62
N HIS A 620 -8.50 3.63 -18.59
CA HIS A 620 -7.40 2.68 -18.66
C HIS A 620 -7.96 1.26 -18.59
N LEU A 621 -7.56 0.42 -19.53
CA LEU A 621 -7.93 -1.00 -19.57
C LEU A 621 -6.66 -1.85 -19.50
N VAL A 622 -6.60 -2.80 -18.57
CA VAL A 622 -5.46 -3.69 -18.38
C VAL A 622 -5.93 -5.13 -18.51
N ASN A 623 -5.37 -5.85 -19.46
CA ASN A 623 -5.67 -7.27 -19.72
C ASN A 623 -4.71 -8.17 -18.92
N TYR A 624 -5.25 -8.99 -18.05
CA TYR A 624 -4.50 -9.93 -17.22
C TYR A 624 -4.33 -11.32 -17.86
N ALA A 625 -5.05 -11.59 -18.95
CA ALA A 625 -4.88 -12.81 -19.71
C ALA A 625 -3.71 -12.68 -20.68
N ALA A 626 -2.48 -12.90 -20.20
CA ALA A 626 -1.22 -12.63 -20.91
C ALA A 626 -1.12 -13.22 -22.33
N ASN A 627 -1.84 -14.31 -22.61
CA ASN A 627 -1.78 -15.06 -23.88
C ASN A 627 -3.09 -14.98 -24.69
N ALA A 628 -4.04 -14.14 -24.29
CA ALA A 628 -5.32 -14.00 -24.96
C ALA A 628 -5.62 -12.52 -25.21
N THR A 629 -5.95 -12.22 -26.45
CA THR A 629 -6.43 -10.88 -26.82
C THR A 629 -7.93 -10.82 -26.58
N PRO A 630 -8.41 -9.92 -25.69
CA PRO A 630 -9.83 -9.83 -25.37
C PRO A 630 -10.64 -9.37 -26.59
N THR A 631 -11.80 -9.97 -26.78
CA THR A 631 -12.75 -9.64 -27.86
C THR A 631 -14.14 -9.39 -27.29
N GLY A 632 -15.00 -8.71 -28.04
CA GLY A 632 -16.37 -8.45 -27.62
C GLY A 632 -16.50 -7.47 -26.45
N LEU A 633 -15.48 -6.66 -26.20
CA LEU A 633 -15.50 -5.68 -25.14
C LEU A 633 -16.36 -4.48 -25.51
N HIS A 634 -17.19 -4.03 -24.58
CA HIS A 634 -17.98 -2.81 -24.70
C HIS A 634 -17.79 -1.94 -23.46
N LEU A 635 -17.48 -0.66 -23.66
CA LEU A 635 -17.39 0.33 -22.60
C LEU A 635 -18.66 1.18 -22.60
N ASP A 636 -19.55 0.95 -21.64
CA ASP A 636 -20.74 1.78 -21.41
C ASP A 636 -20.32 3.17 -20.91
N LEU A 637 -20.99 4.21 -21.36
CA LEU A 637 -20.75 5.60 -20.96
C LEU A 637 -21.96 6.17 -20.21
N GLY A 638 -21.74 6.79 -19.06
CA GLY A 638 -22.74 7.56 -18.34
C GLY A 638 -23.11 8.87 -19.03
N GLY A 639 -24.29 9.42 -18.70
CA GLY A 639 -24.90 10.53 -19.43
C GLY A 639 -24.00 11.75 -19.67
N ARG A 640 -23.17 12.12 -18.71
CA ARG A 640 -22.26 13.27 -18.83
C ARG A 640 -21.10 13.07 -19.83
N TRP A 641 -20.82 11.81 -20.23
CA TRP A 641 -19.73 11.47 -21.15
C TRP A 641 -20.23 11.08 -22.55
N GLN A 642 -21.54 11.15 -22.78
CA GLN A 642 -22.18 10.78 -24.08
C GLN A 642 -22.19 11.93 -25.09
N THR A 643 -21.69 13.11 -24.73
CA THR A 643 -21.76 14.33 -25.55
C THR A 643 -20.85 14.30 -26.79
N GLY A 644 -19.72 13.57 -26.69
CA GLY A 644 -18.79 13.39 -27.80
C GLY A 644 -19.31 12.47 -28.92
N ARG A 645 -18.67 12.50 -30.08
CA ARG A 645 -18.93 11.59 -31.20
C ARG A 645 -17.89 10.49 -31.33
N THR A 646 -16.71 10.73 -30.80
CA THR A 646 -15.56 9.85 -30.96
C THR A 646 -14.76 9.73 -29.65
N ALA A 647 -14.00 8.66 -29.55
CA ALA A 647 -12.97 8.45 -28.54
C ALA A 647 -11.63 8.15 -29.23
N GLN A 648 -10.55 8.58 -28.63
CA GLN A 648 -9.19 8.22 -29.05
C GLN A 648 -8.76 6.96 -28.31
N LEU A 649 -8.27 5.96 -29.05
CA LEU A 649 -7.69 4.73 -28.49
C LEU A 649 -6.17 4.78 -28.63
N LEU A 650 -5.49 4.71 -27.51
CA LEU A 650 -4.04 4.67 -27.38
C LEU A 650 -3.63 3.27 -26.93
N VAL A 651 -2.69 2.64 -27.63
CA VAL A 651 -2.10 1.34 -27.27
C VAL A 651 -0.58 1.40 -27.48
N PRO A 652 0.22 0.68 -26.71
CA PRO A 652 1.66 0.61 -26.94
C PRO A 652 2.00 0.18 -28.37
N ASP A 653 2.95 0.87 -29.00
CA ASP A 653 3.48 0.59 -30.35
C ASP A 653 2.46 0.50 -31.50
N ALA A 654 1.31 1.10 -31.34
CA ALA A 654 0.35 1.21 -32.40
C ALA A 654 -0.02 2.67 -32.66
N THR A 655 -0.41 2.95 -33.91
CA THR A 655 -0.95 4.26 -34.26
C THR A 655 -2.25 4.50 -33.51
N GLU A 656 -2.40 5.70 -32.98
CA GLU A 656 -3.63 6.17 -32.38
C GLU A 656 -4.83 5.95 -33.32
N ARG A 657 -5.93 5.45 -32.78
CA ARG A 657 -7.16 5.19 -33.53
C ARG A 657 -8.34 5.97 -33.00
N THR A 658 -9.16 6.49 -33.89
CA THR A 658 -10.42 7.14 -33.54
C THR A 658 -11.54 6.12 -33.59
N LEU A 659 -12.32 6.00 -32.52
CA LEU A 659 -13.46 5.10 -32.40
C LEU A 659 -14.75 5.91 -32.33
N ALA A 660 -15.79 5.43 -33.00
CA ALA A 660 -17.12 6.06 -32.96
C ALA A 660 -17.83 5.71 -31.64
N ILE A 661 -18.43 6.70 -30.99
CA ILE A 661 -19.30 6.51 -29.83
C ILE A 661 -20.69 6.12 -30.35
N GLN A 662 -21.14 4.93 -30.01
CA GLN A 662 -22.46 4.42 -30.31
C GLN A 662 -23.50 5.13 -29.43
N ARG A 663 -24.62 5.51 -30.01
CA ARG A 663 -25.76 6.12 -29.32
C ARG A 663 -26.95 5.14 -29.35
N GLY A 664 -27.81 5.20 -28.35
CA GLY A 664 -28.97 4.32 -28.26
C GLY A 664 -29.23 3.83 -26.83
N ALA A 665 -29.80 2.65 -26.71
CA ALA A 665 -30.17 2.06 -25.42
C ALA A 665 -28.96 1.79 -24.51
N GLN A 666 -27.80 1.51 -25.09
CA GLN A 666 -26.50 1.34 -24.38
C GLN A 666 -25.44 2.19 -25.09
N PRO A 667 -25.39 3.49 -24.77
CA PRO A 667 -24.39 4.38 -25.36
C PRO A 667 -23.00 4.01 -24.85
N GLY A 668 -22.02 3.93 -25.75
CA GLY A 668 -20.69 3.49 -25.41
C GLY A 668 -19.79 3.26 -26.62
N VAL A 669 -18.73 2.52 -26.42
CA VAL A 669 -17.72 2.21 -27.44
C VAL A 669 -17.40 0.72 -27.44
N ALA A 670 -17.46 0.11 -28.64
CA ALA A 670 -16.87 -1.21 -28.85
C ALA A 670 -15.34 -1.08 -28.80
N VAL A 671 -14.71 -1.76 -27.85
CA VAL A 671 -13.25 -1.67 -27.64
C VAL A 671 -12.57 -2.69 -28.55
N PRO A 672 -11.68 -2.26 -29.46
CA PRO A 672 -10.92 -3.18 -30.29
C PRO A 672 -9.98 -4.06 -29.44
N PRO A 673 -9.61 -5.24 -29.96
CA PRO A 673 -8.63 -6.10 -29.31
C PRO A 673 -7.29 -5.38 -29.05
N PHE A 674 -6.70 -5.64 -27.88
CA PHE A 674 -5.39 -5.12 -27.46
C PHE A 674 -4.64 -6.19 -26.63
N ALA A 675 -3.32 -6.12 -26.56
CA ALA A 675 -2.53 -7.13 -25.86
C ALA A 675 -2.63 -6.98 -24.33
N VAL A 676 -1.95 -5.98 -23.74
CA VAL A 676 -1.84 -5.81 -22.29
C VAL A 676 -2.51 -4.55 -21.81
N TYR A 677 -2.32 -3.43 -22.50
CA TYR A 677 -2.73 -2.12 -22.04
C TYR A 677 -3.34 -1.27 -23.15
N SER A 678 -4.41 -0.56 -22.81
CA SER A 678 -4.97 0.47 -23.66
C SER A 678 -5.57 1.61 -22.84
N VAL A 679 -5.61 2.80 -23.46
CA VAL A 679 -6.24 3.99 -22.88
C VAL A 679 -7.24 4.55 -23.89
N LEU A 680 -8.48 4.74 -23.46
CA LEU A 680 -9.48 5.46 -24.24
C LEU A 680 -9.63 6.88 -23.68
N VAL A 681 -9.59 7.88 -24.54
CA VAL A 681 -9.78 9.28 -24.17
C VAL A 681 -11.03 9.83 -24.84
N PHE A 682 -11.95 10.36 -24.03
CA PHE A 682 -13.21 10.94 -24.41
C PHE A 682 -13.24 12.43 -24.12
N GLY A 683 -14.02 13.20 -24.90
CA GLY A 683 -14.24 14.62 -24.69
C GLY A 683 -13.17 15.51 -25.34
N GLY A 684 -13.46 16.78 -25.40
CA GLY A 684 -12.74 17.75 -26.20
C GLY A 684 -13.43 17.86 -27.55
N ALA A 685 -14.47 18.66 -27.63
CA ALA A 685 -14.98 19.18 -28.90
C ALA A 685 -14.18 20.39 -29.31
#